data_2a4e62f9096f358ae889d49e3636f36f
#
_entry.id   2a4e62f9096f358ae889d49e3636f36f
#
_cell.length_a   1.000
_cell.length_b   1.000
_cell.length_c   1.000
_cell.angle_alpha   90.00
_cell.angle_beta   90.00
_cell.angle_gamma   90.00
#
_symmetry.space_group_name_H-M   'P 1'
#
loop_
_entity.id
_entity.type
_entity.pdbx_description
1 polymer ?
#
loop_
_entity_poly.entity_id
_entity_poly.type
_entity_poly.pdbx_seq_one_letter_code
_entity_poly.pdbx_strand_id
1 'polypeptide(L)'
;MSLMTGNIGFQQYKQKTKRTVKVPGNVRDTIPIHSIAEDGIFEIEPGEDTRLFDRVYLLEDINYTLKDEKEKEAVLLTLCKILNSINVDFKIIVSNAGRDMEQFYQEIFYPEDGVYGKLGRNNNEWIKEGLKRGKPEICQTRYLVLTVRKKNYEEAKAYFIGLDAILEPLFEAVKSRLEPMNAVERLRTLFGMYRHGKESRFSWSWDSMIQSKRNWKNEILPSYMESHKDYIEIDGKYVSVLFALTLPNSLDESKVMAELGNLTFPSMITLDHAPIPRIAVRNKLMAAGRNNERAIHMEQERHMKAKNFVAGVSYEKQKKKEEIEGYLEQLDDNDENGYFFSMLVTVLADSEEELRNRIEAVRFIGEGLGGIEFVTYNFRQMKAFHTALPIGAREVDCMRCMLTSSLVAFQPFYSKDIIHPGGQFCGINRVTQNIVMLDRKRLKNGNGVISGHTGSGKSMFLKSVEIVQTLIGSEDDVFAIDPQNELHSLTDTLGGQFFDLSAQSGIYLNLFDIPEEVRSSEDLSVWNLFVAEQASFAEAFCYAIMKGMSPTGIHKSIITKCVMQIYEKAFQDRKHRQPLLSDFYHLLQEYEKENPRDEQETREIYKPLEAYCTGTFDMFARSSNLDIRNRFVVFGLKNISSEMWEPVMLVIMHLLSQRINYNQKYQRATHFIIDEGQVVCRTESSAEQLNKAFLTYRKFGGICTLVVQNMSAALANPTVKYLVTNCEFKCFFDQGGVDRQEIADIIELSSTEYAALNEDIPGQCVIVWGKDILLCDSRILKNNPLYGLYHTSFHQ
;
A
#
# COMPACT_ATOMS: atom_id res chain seq x y z
N MET A 1 -17.95 -19.70 28.44
CA MET A 1 -17.80 -20.50 27.20
C MET A 1 -18.12 -22.00 27.37
N SER A 2 -17.87 -22.62 28.50
CA SER A 2 -18.10 -24.08 28.70
C SER A 2 -19.56 -24.51 28.61
N LEU A 3 -20.50 -23.59 28.74
CA LEU A 3 -21.95 -23.85 28.80
C LEU A 3 -22.61 -24.14 27.44
N MET A 4 -22.01 -23.72 26.35
CA MET A 4 -22.53 -23.93 25.01
C MET A 4 -21.96 -25.18 24.32
N THR A 5 -21.13 -25.96 25.00
CA THR A 5 -20.51 -27.18 24.48
C THR A 5 -21.34 -28.43 24.54
N GLY A 6 -22.62 -28.33 24.96
CA GLY A 6 -23.52 -29.45 24.84
C GLY A 6 -23.73 -29.82 23.37
N ASN A 7 -23.56 -31.10 23.06
CA ASN A 7 -23.70 -31.76 21.74
C ASN A 7 -25.09 -31.58 21.10
N ILE A 8 -25.50 -30.32 20.87
CA ILE A 8 -26.62 -30.05 19.97
C ILE A 8 -25.96 -29.75 18.64
N GLY A 9 -25.71 -30.80 17.88
CA GLY A 9 -25.01 -30.74 16.64
C GLY A 9 -25.68 -29.74 15.68
N PHE A 10 -24.85 -29.01 14.97
CA PHE A 10 -25.21 -28.20 13.80
C PHE A 10 -26.23 -28.90 12.86
N GLN A 11 -26.25 -30.24 12.86
CA GLN A 11 -27.20 -31.08 12.13
C GLN A 11 -28.69 -30.88 12.49
N GLN A 12 -29.04 -30.38 13.68
CA GLN A 12 -30.45 -30.12 14.03
C GLN A 12 -31.01 -28.87 13.39
N TYR A 13 -30.11 -27.93 12.93
CA TYR A 13 -30.52 -26.74 12.22
C TYR A 13 -30.45 -26.88 10.68
N LYS A 14 -29.71 -27.86 10.13
CA LYS A 14 -29.83 -28.23 8.73
C LYS A 14 -31.16 -28.97 8.52
N GLN A 15 -31.99 -28.48 7.61
CA GLN A 15 -33.10 -29.29 7.12
C GLN A 15 -32.57 -30.67 6.75
N LYS A 16 -33.24 -31.74 7.22
CA LYS A 16 -32.92 -33.15 6.92
C LYS A 16 -33.13 -33.42 5.42
N THR A 17 -32.20 -33.02 4.61
CA THR A 17 -32.10 -33.54 3.25
C THR A 17 -31.56 -34.96 3.32
N LYS A 18 -32.27 -35.90 2.67
CA LYS A 18 -31.79 -37.29 2.51
C LYS A 18 -30.41 -37.25 1.89
N ARG A 19 -29.36 -37.49 2.70
CA ARG A 19 -27.99 -37.58 2.22
C ARG A 19 -27.81 -38.93 1.53
N THR A 20 -27.84 -38.95 0.20
CA THR A 20 -27.27 -40.04 -0.58
C THR A 20 -25.75 -39.83 -0.57
N VAL A 21 -25.01 -40.76 0.05
CA VAL A 21 -23.55 -40.78 -0.03
C VAL A 21 -23.16 -41.35 -1.38
N LYS A 22 -22.73 -40.51 -2.31
CA LYS A 22 -22.08 -40.96 -3.57
C LYS A 22 -20.61 -41.16 -3.28
N VAL A 23 -20.07 -42.33 -3.60
CA VAL A 23 -18.65 -42.56 -3.61
C VAL A 23 -18.07 -41.86 -4.87
N PRO A 24 -17.12 -40.93 -4.75
CA PRO A 24 -16.51 -40.28 -5.92
C PRO A 24 -15.84 -41.29 -6.82
N GLY A 25 -16.11 -41.23 -8.13
CA GLY A 25 -15.49 -42.11 -9.11
C GLY A 25 -14.07 -41.67 -9.51
N ASN A 26 -13.77 -40.38 -9.32
CA ASN A 26 -12.48 -39.77 -9.61
C ASN A 26 -12.25 -38.53 -8.77
N VAL A 27 -11.02 -37.97 -8.80
CA VAL A 27 -10.65 -36.78 -8.01
C VAL A 27 -11.50 -35.56 -8.39
N ARG A 28 -11.88 -35.41 -9.64
CA ARG A 28 -12.76 -34.33 -10.11
C ARG A 28 -14.11 -34.29 -9.37
N ASP A 29 -14.65 -35.46 -9.03
CA ASP A 29 -15.96 -35.57 -8.36
C ASP A 29 -15.86 -35.22 -6.87
N THR A 30 -14.66 -35.09 -6.31
CA THR A 30 -14.45 -34.66 -4.93
C THR A 30 -14.52 -33.15 -4.77
N ILE A 31 -14.25 -32.36 -5.81
CA ILE A 31 -14.27 -30.90 -5.73
C ILE A 31 -15.70 -30.39 -5.50
N PRO A 32 -15.98 -29.77 -4.35
CA PRO A 32 -17.34 -29.38 -3.95
C PRO A 32 -17.75 -28.05 -4.61
N ILE A 33 -17.65 -27.96 -5.93
CA ILE A 33 -18.14 -26.84 -6.75
C ILE A 33 -18.91 -27.44 -7.92
N HIS A 34 -20.16 -27.02 -8.11
CA HIS A 34 -21.00 -27.52 -9.18
C HIS A 34 -20.81 -26.77 -10.49
N SER A 35 -20.91 -25.44 -10.47
CA SER A 35 -20.74 -24.58 -11.62
C SER A 35 -20.05 -23.26 -11.24
N ILE A 36 -19.50 -22.56 -12.23
CA ILE A 36 -18.79 -21.30 -12.08
C ILE A 36 -19.37 -20.24 -13.00
N ALA A 37 -19.41 -18.97 -12.54
CA ALA A 37 -19.77 -17.82 -13.34
C ALA A 37 -18.56 -16.85 -13.44
N GLU A 38 -18.50 -16.09 -14.53
CA GLU A 38 -17.37 -15.19 -14.86
C GLU A 38 -17.10 -14.15 -13.75
N ASP A 39 -18.17 -13.63 -13.16
CA ASP A 39 -18.09 -12.64 -12.06
C ASP A 39 -17.68 -13.23 -10.70
N GLY A 40 -17.28 -14.49 -10.68
CA GLY A 40 -16.76 -15.16 -9.49
C GLY A 40 -17.83 -15.67 -8.53
N ILE A 41 -19.10 -15.71 -8.90
CA ILE A 41 -20.15 -16.41 -8.12
C ILE A 41 -20.15 -17.87 -8.53
N PHE A 42 -19.91 -18.79 -7.57
CA PHE A 42 -19.88 -20.23 -7.84
C PHE A 42 -21.09 -20.92 -7.21
N GLU A 43 -21.65 -21.90 -7.88
CA GLU A 43 -22.65 -22.82 -7.34
C GLU A 43 -21.93 -23.98 -6.66
N ILE A 44 -22.15 -24.14 -5.36
CA ILE A 44 -21.49 -25.14 -4.51
C ILE A 44 -22.33 -26.41 -4.43
N GLU A 45 -23.61 -26.28 -4.12
CA GLU A 45 -24.56 -27.39 -4.04
C GLU A 45 -25.73 -27.13 -4.97
N PRO A 46 -26.00 -28.01 -5.95
CA PRO A 46 -27.22 -27.95 -6.72
C PRO A 46 -28.41 -28.42 -5.89
N GLY A 47 -29.61 -27.92 -6.16
CA GLY A 47 -30.85 -28.31 -5.50
C GLY A 47 -32.03 -27.99 -6.39
N GLU A 48 -33.15 -28.69 -6.15
CA GLU A 48 -34.42 -28.52 -6.91
C GLU A 48 -35.09 -27.19 -6.55
N ASP A 49 -35.24 -26.91 -5.25
CA ASP A 49 -35.91 -25.71 -4.75
C ASP A 49 -34.95 -24.56 -4.48
N THR A 50 -33.77 -24.85 -3.93
CA THR A 50 -32.74 -23.87 -3.60
C THR A 50 -31.36 -24.44 -3.86
N ARG A 51 -30.45 -23.59 -4.30
CA ARG A 51 -29.03 -23.89 -4.60
C ARG A 51 -28.15 -23.11 -3.67
N LEU A 52 -26.96 -23.60 -3.39
CA LEU A 52 -25.97 -22.94 -2.57
C LEU A 52 -24.98 -22.22 -3.47
N PHE A 53 -24.88 -20.91 -3.32
CA PHE A 53 -23.94 -20.06 -4.03
C PHE A 53 -22.97 -19.43 -3.07
N ASP A 54 -21.74 -19.19 -3.54
CA ASP A 54 -20.74 -18.44 -2.80
C ASP A 54 -20.13 -17.31 -3.62
N ARG A 55 -19.58 -16.33 -2.92
CA ARG A 55 -18.72 -15.28 -3.46
C ARG A 55 -17.52 -15.09 -2.56
N VAL A 56 -16.35 -14.88 -3.15
CA VAL A 56 -15.08 -14.71 -2.44
C VAL A 56 -14.55 -13.32 -2.69
N TYR A 57 -14.01 -12.73 -1.64
CA TYR A 57 -13.38 -11.41 -1.66
C TYR A 57 -11.96 -11.51 -1.15
N LEU A 58 -11.07 -10.73 -1.74
CA LEU A 58 -9.80 -10.38 -1.13
C LEU A 58 -10.05 -9.35 -0.04
N LEU A 59 -9.52 -9.64 1.15
CA LEU A 59 -9.59 -8.76 2.31
C LEU A 59 -8.20 -8.17 2.56
N GLU A 60 -8.09 -6.85 2.49
CA GLU A 60 -6.83 -6.14 2.72
C GLU A 60 -6.51 -6.08 4.21
N ASP A 61 -5.23 -6.30 4.59
CA ASP A 61 -4.78 -6.17 5.97
C ASP A 61 -4.69 -4.69 6.40
N ILE A 62 -4.70 -4.47 7.70
CA ILE A 62 -4.48 -3.15 8.31
C ILE A 62 -3.35 -3.22 9.33
N ASN A 63 -2.73 -2.10 9.65
CA ASN A 63 -1.70 -2.02 10.67
C ASN A 63 -2.32 -2.03 12.09
N TYR A 64 -2.95 -3.17 12.45
CA TYR A 64 -3.64 -3.33 13.72
C TYR A 64 -2.69 -3.24 14.93
N THR A 65 -1.50 -3.83 14.79
CA THR A 65 -0.49 -3.86 15.85
C THR A 65 0.07 -2.49 16.23
N LEU A 66 0.02 -1.52 15.32
CA LEU A 66 0.50 -0.15 15.55
C LEU A 66 -0.54 0.76 16.17
N LYS A 67 -1.79 0.31 16.28
CA LYS A 67 -2.90 1.11 16.81
C LYS A 67 -2.86 1.22 18.33
N ASP A 68 -3.33 2.36 18.84
CA ASP A 68 -3.60 2.59 20.25
C ASP A 68 -4.75 1.73 20.76
N GLU A 69 -4.86 1.52 22.07
CA GLU A 69 -5.94 0.74 22.67
C GLU A 69 -7.33 1.26 22.30
N LYS A 70 -7.52 2.59 22.24
CA LYS A 70 -8.79 3.19 21.79
C LYS A 70 -9.09 2.92 20.31
N GLU A 71 -8.07 2.97 19.46
CA GLU A 71 -8.22 2.66 18.04
C GLU A 71 -8.48 1.17 17.83
N LYS A 72 -7.81 0.29 18.59
CA LYS A 72 -8.07 -1.15 18.57
C LYS A 72 -9.51 -1.44 18.98
N GLU A 73 -9.98 -0.83 20.05
CA GLU A 73 -11.37 -0.94 20.50
C GLU A 73 -12.35 -0.48 19.42
N ALA A 74 -12.09 0.63 18.75
CA ALA A 74 -12.92 1.13 17.64
C ALA A 74 -12.94 0.15 16.46
N VAL A 75 -11.81 -0.50 16.12
CA VAL A 75 -11.74 -1.56 15.11
C VAL A 75 -12.58 -2.77 15.54
N LEU A 76 -12.45 -3.24 16.78
CA LEU A 76 -13.22 -4.38 17.30
C LEU A 76 -14.73 -4.10 17.31
N LEU A 77 -15.15 -2.90 17.72
CA LEU A 77 -16.56 -2.49 17.67
C LEU A 77 -17.09 -2.44 16.23
N THR A 78 -16.28 -2.00 15.28
CA THR A 78 -16.66 -2.00 13.87
C THR A 78 -16.72 -3.43 13.32
N LEU A 79 -15.81 -4.31 13.72
CA LEU A 79 -15.87 -5.74 13.39
C LEU A 79 -17.14 -6.40 13.96
N CYS A 80 -17.57 -6.05 15.17
CA CYS A 80 -18.88 -6.49 15.69
C CYS A 80 -20.01 -6.08 14.75
N LYS A 81 -20.02 -4.85 14.26
CA LYS A 81 -21.01 -4.37 13.29
C LYS A 81 -20.95 -5.14 11.96
N ILE A 82 -19.73 -5.41 11.46
CA ILE A 82 -19.53 -6.21 10.24
C ILE A 82 -20.11 -7.60 10.44
N LEU A 83 -19.75 -8.30 11.52
CA LEU A 83 -20.25 -9.63 11.82
C LEU A 83 -21.77 -9.62 11.93
N ASN A 84 -22.36 -8.68 12.67
CA ASN A 84 -23.80 -8.55 12.86
C ASN A 84 -24.57 -8.22 11.57
N SER A 85 -23.90 -7.63 10.57
CA SER A 85 -24.49 -7.33 9.26
C SER A 85 -24.54 -8.55 8.34
N ILE A 86 -23.75 -9.59 8.61
CA ILE A 86 -23.67 -10.79 7.79
C ILE A 86 -24.67 -11.83 8.34
N ASN A 87 -25.81 -11.97 7.67
CA ASN A 87 -26.87 -12.90 8.04
C ASN A 87 -26.83 -14.24 7.27
N VAL A 88 -25.69 -14.59 6.72
CA VAL A 88 -25.45 -15.81 5.94
C VAL A 88 -24.21 -16.52 6.43
N ASP A 89 -24.02 -17.77 6.04
CA ASP A 89 -22.79 -18.50 6.33
C ASP A 89 -21.59 -17.79 5.71
N PHE A 90 -20.50 -17.62 6.46
CA PHE A 90 -19.29 -16.98 5.95
C PHE A 90 -18.04 -17.57 6.58
N LYS A 91 -16.91 -17.37 5.88
CA LYS A 91 -15.59 -17.74 6.37
C LYS A 91 -14.64 -16.57 6.24
N ILE A 92 -13.79 -16.38 7.24
CA ILE A 92 -12.62 -15.51 7.14
C ILE A 92 -11.40 -16.44 7.11
N ILE A 93 -10.55 -16.26 6.10
CA ILE A 93 -9.42 -17.15 5.86
C ILE A 93 -8.14 -16.32 5.79
N VAL A 94 -7.13 -16.72 6.56
CA VAL A 94 -5.77 -16.18 6.45
C VAL A 94 -4.88 -17.30 5.89
N SER A 95 -4.39 -17.11 4.69
CA SER A 95 -3.58 -18.08 3.95
C SER A 95 -2.14 -17.63 3.86
N ASN A 96 -1.23 -18.44 4.38
CA ASN A 96 0.21 -18.32 4.21
C ASN A 96 0.62 -19.29 3.09
N ALA A 97 0.55 -18.86 1.84
CA ALA A 97 0.94 -19.66 0.69
C ALA A 97 2.46 -19.62 0.46
N GLY A 98 3.03 -20.69 -0.02
CA GLY A 98 4.42 -20.70 -0.49
C GLY A 98 4.55 -19.84 -1.74
N ARG A 99 5.53 -18.94 -1.77
CA ARG A 99 5.79 -18.04 -2.90
C ARG A 99 6.70 -18.71 -3.92
N ASP A 100 6.45 -18.49 -5.20
CA ASP A 100 7.40 -18.80 -6.26
C ASP A 100 8.56 -17.80 -6.20
N MET A 101 9.67 -18.23 -5.60
CA MET A 101 10.81 -17.36 -5.33
C MET A 101 11.53 -16.91 -6.61
N GLU A 102 11.50 -17.71 -7.68
CA GLU A 102 12.13 -17.35 -8.94
C GLU A 102 11.39 -16.19 -9.61
N GLN A 103 10.07 -16.30 -9.69
CA GLN A 103 9.23 -15.21 -10.20
C GLN A 103 9.34 -13.97 -9.29
N PHE A 104 9.31 -14.16 -7.99
CA PHE A 104 9.42 -13.07 -7.03
C PHE A 104 10.73 -12.28 -7.20
N TYR A 105 11.85 -12.97 -7.37
CA TYR A 105 13.13 -12.31 -7.63
C TYR A 105 13.14 -11.55 -8.96
N GLN A 106 12.49 -12.06 -10.00
CA GLN A 106 12.33 -11.33 -11.26
C GLN A 106 11.51 -10.05 -11.09
N GLU A 107 10.56 -10.03 -10.18
CA GLU A 107 9.68 -8.88 -9.92
C GLU A 107 10.34 -7.79 -9.06
N ILE A 108 11.27 -8.15 -8.16
CA ILE A 108 11.83 -7.22 -7.16
C ILE A 108 13.28 -6.82 -7.42
N PHE A 109 14.05 -7.60 -8.20
CA PHE A 109 15.44 -7.30 -8.46
C PHE A 109 15.61 -6.32 -9.62
N TYR A 110 16.60 -5.45 -9.48
CA TYR A 110 17.01 -4.53 -10.52
C TYR A 110 17.86 -5.23 -11.59
N PRO A 111 17.87 -4.72 -12.83
CA PRO A 111 18.74 -5.22 -13.89
C PRO A 111 20.22 -5.20 -13.49
N GLU A 112 20.93 -6.26 -13.78
CA GLU A 112 22.37 -6.40 -13.46
C GLU A 112 23.29 -6.19 -14.67
N ASP A 113 22.72 -5.80 -15.79
CA ASP A 113 23.38 -5.49 -17.05
C ASP A 113 23.28 -4.02 -17.42
N GLY A 114 23.89 -3.62 -18.53
CA GLY A 114 23.87 -2.22 -19.01
C GLY A 114 24.73 -1.26 -18.19
N VAL A 115 24.48 0.04 -18.38
CA VAL A 115 25.27 1.13 -17.80
C VAL A 115 25.28 1.11 -16.26
N TYR A 116 24.17 0.74 -15.66
CA TYR A 116 23.99 0.71 -14.21
C TYR A 116 24.06 -0.70 -13.60
N GLY A 117 24.47 -1.72 -14.35
CA GLY A 117 24.41 -3.11 -13.90
C GLY A 117 25.17 -3.40 -12.59
N LYS A 118 26.29 -2.71 -12.34
CA LYS A 118 27.02 -2.81 -11.06
C LYS A 118 26.19 -2.27 -9.89
N LEU A 119 25.48 -1.18 -10.09
CA LEU A 119 24.59 -0.59 -9.08
C LEU A 119 23.36 -1.48 -8.85
N GLY A 120 22.82 -2.05 -9.91
CA GLY A 120 21.75 -3.04 -9.83
C GLY A 120 22.15 -4.23 -8.93
N ARG A 121 23.31 -4.84 -9.17
CA ARG A 121 23.85 -5.93 -8.33
C ARG A 121 23.97 -5.54 -6.86
N ASN A 122 24.55 -4.37 -6.57
CA ASN A 122 24.74 -3.91 -5.19
C ASN A 122 23.40 -3.64 -4.48
N ASN A 123 22.40 -3.11 -5.19
CA ASN A 123 21.05 -2.94 -4.65
C ASN A 123 20.36 -4.30 -4.43
N ASN A 124 20.52 -5.24 -5.36
CA ASN A 124 19.99 -6.60 -5.18
C ASN A 124 20.60 -7.32 -3.97
N GLU A 125 21.87 -7.08 -3.65
CA GLU A 125 22.49 -7.59 -2.42
C GLU A 125 21.84 -6.96 -1.17
N TRP A 126 21.55 -5.66 -1.18
CA TRP A 126 20.84 -5.01 -0.09
C TRP A 126 19.43 -5.58 0.09
N ILE A 127 18.70 -5.82 -0.99
CA ILE A 127 17.40 -6.50 -0.96
C ILE A 127 17.54 -7.92 -0.39
N LYS A 128 18.53 -8.70 -0.84
CA LYS A 128 18.80 -10.07 -0.34
C LYS A 128 19.09 -10.09 1.16
N GLU A 129 19.84 -9.11 1.67
CA GLU A 129 20.09 -8.96 3.11
C GLU A 129 18.79 -8.67 3.87
N GLY A 130 17.89 -7.86 3.31
CA GLY A 130 16.57 -7.61 3.84
C GLY A 130 15.71 -8.86 3.88
N LEU A 131 15.69 -9.63 2.78
CA LEU A 131 14.91 -10.87 2.67
C LEU A 131 15.31 -11.92 3.72
N LYS A 132 16.57 -11.95 4.16
CA LYS A 132 17.04 -12.88 5.21
C LYS A 132 16.42 -12.61 6.58
N ARG A 133 15.91 -11.42 6.83
CA ARG A 133 15.28 -11.03 8.11
C ARG A 133 13.80 -11.41 8.16
N GLY A 134 13.13 -11.41 7.03
CA GLY A 134 11.72 -11.68 6.88
C GLY A 134 11.38 -13.11 6.51
N LYS A 135 10.20 -13.28 5.98
CA LYS A 135 9.64 -14.55 5.50
C LYS A 135 9.34 -14.44 4.00
N PRO A 136 10.36 -14.27 3.14
CA PRO A 136 10.15 -14.02 1.72
C PRO A 136 9.45 -15.18 1.01
N GLU A 137 9.59 -16.40 1.54
CA GLU A 137 8.99 -17.61 0.99
C GLU A 137 7.48 -17.70 1.23
N ILE A 138 6.92 -16.85 2.09
CA ILE A 138 5.49 -16.85 2.45
C ILE A 138 4.82 -15.60 1.90
N CYS A 139 3.72 -15.82 1.18
CA CYS A 139 2.78 -14.77 0.79
C CYS A 139 1.51 -14.91 1.63
N GLN A 140 1.21 -13.91 2.45
CA GLN A 140 0.00 -13.93 3.27
C GLN A 140 -1.14 -13.21 2.52
N THR A 141 -2.26 -13.91 2.38
CA THR A 141 -3.47 -13.40 1.73
C THR A 141 -4.68 -13.67 2.63
N ARG A 142 -5.62 -12.75 2.65
CA ARG A 142 -6.86 -12.88 3.42
C ARG A 142 -8.05 -12.97 2.49
N TYR A 143 -8.99 -13.84 2.82
CA TYR A 143 -10.22 -14.01 2.05
C TYR A 143 -11.44 -13.92 2.97
N LEU A 144 -12.49 -13.27 2.46
CA LEU A 144 -13.84 -13.39 3.01
C LEU A 144 -14.68 -14.19 2.02
N VAL A 145 -15.29 -15.28 2.49
CA VAL A 145 -16.19 -16.13 1.69
C VAL A 145 -17.59 -15.96 2.22
N LEU A 146 -18.52 -15.49 1.40
CA LEU A 146 -19.94 -15.38 1.74
C LEU A 146 -20.72 -16.47 1.01
N THR A 147 -21.66 -17.12 1.70
CA THR A 147 -22.39 -18.27 1.15
C THR A 147 -23.89 -18.11 1.38
N VAL A 148 -24.68 -18.19 0.29
CA VAL A 148 -26.12 -17.96 0.36
C VAL A 148 -26.92 -19.07 -0.36
N ARG A 149 -28.10 -19.40 0.19
CA ARG A 149 -29.07 -20.28 -0.48
C ARG A 149 -30.10 -19.43 -1.19
N LYS A 150 -30.19 -19.59 -2.53
CA LYS A 150 -31.16 -18.90 -3.40
C LYS A 150 -31.69 -19.87 -4.45
N LYS A 151 -32.78 -19.49 -5.11
CA LYS A 151 -33.39 -20.33 -6.15
C LYS A 151 -32.55 -20.44 -7.42
N ASN A 152 -31.91 -19.33 -7.79
CA ASN A 152 -31.13 -19.25 -9.00
C ASN A 152 -29.96 -18.25 -8.83
N TYR A 153 -29.11 -18.20 -9.86
CA TYR A 153 -27.94 -17.33 -9.92
C TYR A 153 -28.30 -15.84 -9.80
N GLU A 154 -29.36 -15.37 -10.50
CA GLU A 154 -29.74 -13.95 -10.50
C GLU A 154 -30.16 -13.46 -9.10
N GLU A 155 -30.90 -14.27 -8.36
CA GLU A 155 -31.24 -13.95 -6.98
C GLU A 155 -30.01 -13.93 -6.07
N ALA A 156 -29.04 -14.83 -6.28
CA ALA A 156 -27.80 -14.84 -5.54
C ALA A 156 -26.95 -13.61 -5.83
N LYS A 157 -26.82 -13.24 -7.11
CA LYS A 157 -26.09 -12.05 -7.54
C LYS A 157 -26.68 -10.77 -6.98
N ALA A 158 -28.00 -10.60 -7.06
CA ALA A 158 -28.68 -9.44 -6.49
C ALA A 158 -28.49 -9.35 -4.96
N TYR A 159 -28.47 -10.47 -4.27
CA TYR A 159 -28.21 -10.51 -2.84
C TYR A 159 -26.77 -10.10 -2.49
N PHE A 160 -25.78 -10.60 -3.22
CA PHE A 160 -24.39 -10.23 -3.00
C PHE A 160 -24.14 -8.74 -3.27
N ILE A 161 -24.72 -8.18 -4.34
CA ILE A 161 -24.64 -6.73 -4.62
C ILE A 161 -25.22 -5.91 -3.46
N GLY A 162 -26.37 -6.34 -2.90
CA GLY A 162 -26.96 -5.66 -1.74
C GLY A 162 -26.09 -5.76 -0.49
N LEU A 163 -25.40 -6.86 -0.30
CA LEU A 163 -24.50 -7.07 0.82
C LEU A 163 -23.19 -6.29 0.68
N ASP A 164 -22.66 -6.19 -0.55
CA ASP A 164 -21.48 -5.36 -0.88
C ASP A 164 -21.71 -3.91 -0.45
N ALA A 165 -22.86 -3.33 -0.79
CA ALA A 165 -23.21 -1.95 -0.41
C ALA A 165 -23.25 -1.71 1.11
N ILE A 166 -23.44 -2.76 1.91
CA ILE A 166 -23.43 -2.67 3.38
C ILE A 166 -22.00 -2.88 3.91
N LEU A 167 -21.25 -3.83 3.36
CA LEU A 167 -19.95 -4.24 3.90
C LEU A 167 -18.82 -3.30 3.48
N GLU A 168 -18.79 -2.82 2.24
CA GLU A 168 -17.72 -1.93 1.75
C GLU A 168 -17.49 -0.72 2.68
N PRO A 169 -18.51 0.09 3.06
CA PRO A 169 -18.29 1.23 3.95
C PRO A 169 -17.79 0.84 5.34
N LEU A 170 -18.19 -0.35 5.85
CA LEU A 170 -17.76 -0.83 7.15
C LEU A 170 -16.29 -1.28 7.15
N PHE A 171 -15.84 -1.93 6.07
CA PHE A 171 -14.43 -2.27 5.92
C PHE A 171 -13.58 -1.02 5.66
N GLU A 172 -14.06 -0.05 4.89
CA GLU A 172 -13.38 1.24 4.71
C GLU A 172 -13.21 2.00 6.04
N ALA A 173 -14.21 1.91 6.95
CA ALA A 173 -14.13 2.55 8.26
C ALA A 173 -13.00 2.00 9.15
N VAL A 174 -12.59 0.72 8.97
CA VAL A 174 -11.41 0.15 9.61
C VAL A 174 -10.13 0.32 8.78
N LYS A 175 -10.17 1.10 7.71
CA LYS A 175 -9.07 1.31 6.74
C LYS A 175 -8.68 0.02 5.99
N SER A 176 -9.57 -0.99 5.90
CA SER A 176 -9.42 -2.18 5.07
C SER A 176 -10.20 -2.03 3.77
N ARG A 177 -9.92 -2.88 2.81
CA ARG A 177 -10.59 -2.94 1.52
C ARG A 177 -11.10 -4.34 1.24
N LEU A 178 -12.29 -4.42 0.65
CA LEU A 178 -12.92 -5.66 0.25
C LEU A 178 -13.04 -5.68 -1.27
N GLU A 179 -12.33 -6.59 -1.95
CA GLU A 179 -12.34 -6.70 -3.40
C GLU A 179 -12.94 -8.04 -3.85
N PRO A 180 -14.05 -8.04 -4.61
CA PRO A 180 -14.64 -9.28 -5.10
C PRO A 180 -13.72 -9.93 -6.16
N MET A 181 -13.47 -11.22 -6.02
CA MET A 181 -12.66 -12.01 -6.94
C MET A 181 -13.51 -12.51 -8.12
N ASN A 182 -12.98 -12.38 -9.34
CA ASN A 182 -13.57 -13.00 -10.52
C ASN A 182 -13.24 -14.52 -10.62
N ALA A 183 -13.82 -15.20 -11.60
CA ALA A 183 -13.65 -16.65 -11.76
C ALA A 183 -12.19 -17.06 -11.99
N VAL A 184 -11.43 -16.29 -12.78
CA VAL A 184 -10.03 -16.58 -13.11
C VAL A 184 -9.15 -16.48 -11.86
N GLU A 185 -9.35 -15.42 -11.08
CA GLU A 185 -8.63 -15.19 -9.82
C GLU A 185 -8.94 -16.29 -8.79
N ARG A 186 -10.22 -16.65 -8.64
CA ARG A 186 -10.64 -17.73 -7.75
C ARG A 186 -10.05 -19.08 -8.16
N LEU A 187 -10.08 -19.43 -9.46
CA LEU A 187 -9.51 -20.67 -9.96
C LEU A 187 -7.99 -20.71 -9.83
N ARG A 188 -7.29 -19.58 -10.04
CA ARG A 188 -5.86 -19.46 -9.79
C ARG A 188 -5.52 -19.73 -8.33
N THR A 189 -6.27 -19.13 -7.39
CA THR A 189 -6.12 -19.36 -5.96
C THR A 189 -6.33 -20.84 -5.61
N LEU A 190 -7.40 -21.46 -6.10
CA LEU A 190 -7.66 -22.88 -5.88
C LEU A 190 -6.59 -23.77 -6.52
N PHE A 191 -6.11 -23.41 -7.72
CA PHE A 191 -5.00 -24.11 -8.36
C PHE A 191 -3.75 -24.12 -7.44
N GLY A 192 -3.38 -22.96 -6.88
CA GLY A 192 -2.26 -22.86 -5.94
C GLY A 192 -2.46 -23.70 -4.67
N MET A 193 -3.69 -23.76 -4.15
CA MET A 193 -4.02 -24.55 -2.98
C MET A 193 -4.03 -26.06 -3.24
N TYR A 194 -4.46 -26.52 -4.42
CA TYR A 194 -4.40 -27.91 -4.82
C TYR A 194 -3.02 -28.35 -5.35
N ARG A 195 -2.25 -27.41 -5.91
CA ARG A 195 -0.92 -27.68 -6.49
C ARG A 195 0.21 -26.97 -5.74
N HIS A 196 -0.06 -26.48 -4.54
CA HIS A 196 0.88 -25.97 -3.56
C HIS A 196 1.90 -24.97 -4.12
N GLY A 197 1.44 -23.73 -4.33
CA GLY A 197 2.31 -22.59 -4.68
C GLY A 197 2.77 -22.58 -6.14
N LYS A 198 2.05 -23.22 -7.03
CA LYS A 198 2.33 -23.20 -8.48
C LYS A 198 1.43 -22.24 -9.26
N GLU A 199 0.89 -21.19 -8.61
CA GLU A 199 -0.05 -20.22 -9.19
C GLU A 199 0.49 -19.56 -10.47
N SER A 200 1.80 -19.35 -10.55
CA SER A 200 2.49 -18.81 -11.72
C SER A 200 2.32 -19.67 -12.99
N ARG A 201 2.08 -20.99 -12.80
CA ARG A 201 1.86 -21.94 -13.91
C ARG A 201 0.40 -21.97 -14.40
N PHE A 202 -0.49 -21.26 -13.74
CA PHE A 202 -1.89 -21.17 -14.12
C PHE A 202 -2.06 -20.26 -15.34
N SER A 203 -2.40 -20.85 -16.48
CA SER A 203 -2.53 -20.15 -17.79
C SER A 203 -3.97 -20.10 -18.32
N TRP A 204 -4.94 -20.52 -17.51
CA TRP A 204 -6.33 -20.57 -17.91
C TRP A 204 -6.95 -19.17 -18.07
N SER A 205 -7.78 -19.01 -19.10
CA SER A 205 -8.58 -17.81 -19.30
C SER A 205 -10.04 -18.16 -19.60
N TRP A 206 -10.96 -17.24 -19.31
CA TRP A 206 -12.38 -17.45 -19.54
C TRP A 206 -12.70 -17.77 -21.02
N ASP A 207 -12.11 -17.03 -21.95
CA ASP A 207 -12.28 -17.24 -23.38
C ASP A 207 -11.75 -18.61 -23.84
N SER A 208 -10.61 -19.04 -23.33
CA SER A 208 -10.03 -20.35 -23.68
C SER A 208 -10.91 -21.51 -23.21
N MET A 209 -11.63 -21.36 -22.10
CA MET A 209 -12.59 -22.35 -21.62
C MET A 209 -13.80 -22.45 -22.55
N ILE A 210 -14.42 -21.31 -22.90
CA ILE A 210 -15.59 -21.28 -23.77
C ILE A 210 -15.24 -21.94 -25.11
N GLN A 211 -14.07 -21.62 -25.69
CA GLN A 211 -13.63 -22.17 -26.98
C GLN A 211 -13.30 -23.67 -26.91
N SER A 212 -12.60 -24.11 -25.85
CA SER A 212 -12.14 -25.51 -25.74
C SER A 212 -13.22 -26.49 -25.30
N LYS A 213 -14.32 -26.03 -24.72
CA LYS A 213 -15.37 -26.86 -24.08
C LYS A 213 -14.84 -27.88 -23.06
N ARG A 214 -13.64 -27.69 -22.53
CA ARG A 214 -13.03 -28.56 -21.50
C ARG A 214 -13.70 -28.30 -20.15
N ASN A 215 -13.71 -29.31 -19.30
CA ASN A 215 -14.17 -29.16 -17.93
C ASN A 215 -13.16 -28.34 -17.13
N TRP A 216 -13.54 -27.17 -16.66
CA TRP A 216 -12.69 -26.26 -15.90
C TRP A 216 -12.08 -26.89 -14.64
N LYS A 217 -12.73 -27.90 -14.04
CA LYS A 217 -12.16 -28.63 -12.89
C LYS A 217 -10.84 -29.30 -13.22
N ASN A 218 -10.62 -29.70 -14.48
CA ASN A 218 -9.34 -30.34 -14.88
C ASN A 218 -8.16 -29.37 -14.77
N GLU A 219 -8.41 -28.07 -14.85
CA GLU A 219 -7.35 -27.06 -14.80
C GLU A 219 -6.80 -26.88 -13.37
N ILE A 220 -7.63 -27.09 -12.34
CA ILE A 220 -7.25 -26.90 -10.93
C ILE A 220 -6.88 -28.23 -10.23
N LEU A 221 -7.23 -29.38 -10.82
CA LEU A 221 -6.99 -30.69 -10.23
C LEU A 221 -5.51 -31.02 -10.04
N PRO A 222 -5.11 -31.57 -8.90
CA PRO A 222 -3.81 -32.23 -8.75
C PRO A 222 -3.76 -33.51 -9.60
N SER A 223 -2.54 -33.95 -9.92
CA SER A 223 -2.34 -35.19 -10.67
C SER A 223 -2.58 -36.42 -9.81
N TYR A 224 -2.36 -36.28 -8.50
CA TYR A 224 -2.51 -37.34 -7.51
C TYR A 224 -3.05 -36.77 -6.21
N MET A 225 -3.97 -37.51 -5.58
CA MET A 225 -4.51 -37.20 -4.26
C MET A 225 -4.94 -38.48 -3.53
N GLU A 226 -4.37 -38.71 -2.34
CA GLU A 226 -4.67 -39.85 -1.49
C GLU A 226 -5.02 -39.38 -0.07
N SER A 227 -6.06 -39.96 0.52
CA SER A 227 -6.50 -39.64 1.88
C SER A 227 -6.04 -40.74 2.86
N HIS A 228 -5.27 -40.34 3.85
CA HIS A 228 -4.82 -41.17 4.96
C HIS A 228 -5.66 -40.92 6.22
N LYS A 229 -5.28 -41.51 7.33
CA LYS A 229 -6.00 -41.37 8.60
C LYS A 229 -6.06 -39.93 9.09
N ASP A 230 -4.91 -39.24 9.11
CA ASP A 230 -4.70 -37.94 9.74
C ASP A 230 -4.09 -36.87 8.80
N TYR A 231 -3.86 -37.21 7.53
CA TYR A 231 -3.39 -36.31 6.48
C TYR A 231 -3.91 -36.73 5.09
N ILE A 232 -3.65 -35.88 4.11
CA ILE A 232 -3.87 -36.12 2.68
C ILE A 232 -2.53 -35.95 1.99
N GLU A 233 -2.21 -36.81 1.03
CA GLU A 233 -1.10 -36.59 0.10
C GLU A 233 -1.65 -36.00 -1.21
N ILE A 234 -1.09 -34.88 -1.65
CA ILE A 234 -1.50 -34.16 -2.88
C ILE A 234 -0.24 -33.82 -3.68
N ASP A 235 -0.07 -34.43 -4.87
CA ASP A 235 1.08 -34.23 -5.76
C ASP A 235 2.44 -34.33 -5.03
N GLY A 236 2.57 -35.25 -4.07
CA GLY A 236 3.78 -35.48 -3.27
C GLY A 236 3.99 -34.47 -2.12
N LYS A 237 2.98 -33.65 -1.79
CA LYS A 237 2.92 -32.82 -0.59
C LYS A 237 1.97 -33.42 0.43
N TYR A 238 2.26 -33.21 1.69
CA TYR A 238 1.49 -33.72 2.81
C TYR A 238 0.69 -32.59 3.45
N VAL A 239 -0.62 -32.79 3.60
CA VAL A 239 -1.55 -31.76 4.12
C VAL A 239 -2.35 -32.36 5.27
N SER A 240 -2.41 -31.67 6.41
CA SER A 240 -3.26 -32.02 7.52
C SER A 240 -4.09 -30.83 7.99
N VAL A 241 -5.35 -31.08 8.32
CA VAL A 241 -6.26 -30.09 8.87
C VAL A 241 -6.56 -30.41 10.32
N LEU A 242 -6.27 -29.42 11.18
CA LEU A 242 -6.57 -29.44 12.59
C LEU A 242 -7.80 -28.56 12.85
N PHE A 243 -8.49 -28.81 13.95
CA PHE A 243 -9.53 -27.91 14.45
C PHE A 243 -9.33 -27.60 15.93
N ALA A 244 -9.76 -26.43 16.37
CA ALA A 244 -9.74 -26.05 17.76
C ALA A 244 -10.82 -26.82 18.54
N LEU A 245 -10.42 -27.85 19.32
CA LEU A 245 -11.31 -28.65 20.13
C LEU A 245 -11.73 -27.90 21.38
N THR A 246 -10.82 -27.22 22.07
CA THR A 246 -11.08 -26.36 23.22
C THR A 246 -10.60 -24.95 22.99
N LEU A 247 -11.37 -23.98 23.47
CA LEU A 247 -11.03 -22.58 23.47
C LEU A 247 -11.00 -22.07 24.92
N PRO A 248 -10.06 -21.24 25.32
CA PRO A 248 -10.00 -20.68 26.66
C PRO A 248 -11.16 -19.70 26.92
N ASN A 249 -11.39 -19.36 28.18
CA ASN A 249 -12.46 -18.44 28.57
C ASN A 249 -12.19 -16.98 28.19
N SER A 250 -10.93 -16.59 28.07
CA SER A 250 -10.48 -15.29 27.56
C SER A 250 -9.33 -15.49 26.59
N LEU A 251 -9.30 -14.68 25.55
CA LEU A 251 -8.25 -14.63 24.55
C LEU A 251 -7.78 -13.17 24.42
N ASP A 252 -6.51 -13.01 24.21
CA ASP A 252 -5.91 -11.74 23.81
C ASP A 252 -6.07 -11.63 22.28
N GLU A 253 -6.94 -10.71 21.84
CA GLU A 253 -7.29 -10.51 20.43
C GLU A 253 -6.09 -10.06 19.59
N SER A 254 -5.07 -9.50 20.22
CA SER A 254 -3.84 -9.07 19.54
C SER A 254 -2.89 -10.24 19.25
N LYS A 255 -3.02 -11.37 19.97
CA LYS A 255 -2.09 -12.49 19.91
C LYS A 255 -2.53 -13.64 19.01
N VAL A 256 -3.82 -13.95 18.96
CA VAL A 256 -4.29 -15.16 18.25
C VAL A 256 -3.84 -15.20 16.80
N MET A 257 -4.16 -14.13 16.05
CA MET A 257 -3.78 -14.05 14.64
C MET A 257 -2.33 -13.63 14.43
N ALA A 258 -1.74 -12.92 15.40
CA ALA A 258 -0.31 -12.60 15.36
C ALA A 258 0.56 -13.88 15.44
N GLU A 259 0.24 -14.80 16.34
CA GLU A 259 1.00 -16.05 16.51
C GLU A 259 0.73 -17.06 15.38
N LEU A 260 -0.55 -17.36 15.13
CA LEU A 260 -0.94 -18.34 14.11
C LEU A 260 -0.77 -17.81 12.68
N GLY A 261 -1.06 -16.53 12.43
CA GLY A 261 -0.87 -15.90 11.12
C GLY A 261 0.60 -15.73 10.74
N ASN A 262 1.50 -15.71 11.71
CA ASN A 262 2.95 -15.54 11.52
C ASN A 262 3.76 -16.85 11.46
N LEU A 263 3.11 -17.98 11.19
CA LEU A 263 3.80 -19.24 10.94
C LEU A 263 4.83 -19.10 9.83
N THR A 264 5.98 -19.76 9.99
CA THR A 264 7.11 -19.70 9.05
C THR A 264 7.03 -20.73 7.93
N PHE A 265 5.91 -21.42 7.82
CA PHE A 265 5.65 -22.45 6.83
C PHE A 265 4.27 -22.30 6.20
N PRO A 266 4.05 -22.87 5.00
CA PRO A 266 2.75 -22.81 4.34
C PRO A 266 1.63 -23.36 5.22
N SER A 267 0.61 -22.52 5.46
CA SER A 267 -0.50 -22.83 6.35
C SER A 267 -1.72 -22.00 5.99
N MET A 268 -2.88 -22.42 6.44
CA MET A 268 -4.13 -21.67 6.23
C MET A 268 -4.99 -21.75 7.48
N ILE A 269 -5.42 -20.61 7.98
CA ILE A 269 -6.31 -20.50 9.13
C ILE A 269 -7.69 -20.13 8.59
N THR A 270 -8.67 -20.97 8.86
CA THR A 270 -10.07 -20.76 8.45
C THR A 270 -10.95 -20.59 9.67
N LEU A 271 -11.57 -19.43 9.79
CA LEU A 271 -12.58 -19.08 10.76
C LEU A 271 -13.95 -19.24 10.09
N ASP A 272 -14.64 -20.32 10.38
CA ASP A 272 -15.92 -20.67 9.75
C ASP A 272 -17.09 -20.30 10.67
N HIS A 273 -18.03 -19.50 10.14
CA HIS A 273 -19.13 -18.91 10.88
C HIS A 273 -20.47 -19.29 10.24
N ALA A 274 -21.44 -19.69 11.07
CA ALA A 274 -22.82 -19.86 10.66
C ALA A 274 -23.74 -19.11 11.62
N PRO A 275 -24.48 -18.08 11.17
CA PRO A 275 -25.35 -17.31 12.04
C PRO A 275 -26.47 -18.17 12.60
N ILE A 276 -26.84 -17.93 13.86
CA ILE A 276 -27.93 -18.58 14.56
C ILE A 276 -29.04 -17.55 14.79
N PRO A 277 -30.31 -17.86 14.48
CA PRO A 277 -31.39 -16.94 14.80
C PRO A 277 -31.38 -16.56 16.29
N ARG A 278 -31.46 -15.26 16.61
CA ARG A 278 -31.36 -14.70 17.98
C ARG A 278 -32.32 -15.41 18.96
N ILE A 279 -33.55 -15.67 18.49
CA ILE A 279 -34.56 -16.40 19.27
C ILE A 279 -34.05 -17.80 19.64
N ALA A 280 -33.35 -18.49 18.77
CA ALA A 280 -32.84 -19.83 19.02
C ALA A 280 -31.68 -19.82 20.04
N VAL A 281 -30.79 -18.82 19.99
CA VAL A 281 -29.74 -18.64 21.00
C VAL A 281 -30.34 -18.38 22.37
N ARG A 282 -31.29 -17.44 22.45
CA ARG A 282 -32.00 -17.10 23.68
C ARG A 282 -32.69 -18.32 24.29
N ASN A 283 -33.43 -19.08 23.49
CA ASN A 283 -34.13 -20.29 23.96
C ASN A 283 -33.15 -21.34 24.52
N LYS A 284 -31.98 -21.49 23.92
CA LYS A 284 -30.91 -22.37 24.41
C LYS A 284 -30.36 -21.90 25.77
N LEU A 285 -30.05 -20.62 25.90
CA LEU A 285 -29.56 -20.05 27.16
C LEU A 285 -30.59 -20.17 28.27
N MET A 286 -31.87 -19.89 27.98
CA MET A 286 -32.98 -20.09 28.95
C MET A 286 -33.16 -21.55 29.33
N ALA A 287 -32.99 -22.50 28.39
CA ALA A 287 -33.04 -23.92 28.70
C ALA A 287 -31.88 -24.38 29.58
N ALA A 288 -30.66 -23.89 29.29
CA ALA A 288 -29.46 -24.13 30.11
C ALA A 288 -29.62 -23.56 31.51
N GLY A 289 -30.19 -22.35 31.65
CA GLY A 289 -30.50 -21.71 32.93
C GLY A 289 -31.47 -22.56 33.76
N ARG A 290 -32.59 -22.94 33.18
CA ARG A 290 -33.56 -23.83 33.85
C ARG A 290 -32.94 -25.16 34.30
N ASN A 291 -32.08 -25.75 33.48
CA ASN A 291 -31.41 -27.01 33.85
C ASN A 291 -30.42 -26.80 35.00
N ASN A 292 -29.68 -25.70 35.01
CA ASN A 292 -28.77 -25.36 36.08
C ASN A 292 -29.48 -25.02 37.36
N GLU A 293 -30.60 -24.30 37.31
CA GLU A 293 -31.46 -24.04 38.49
C GLU A 293 -32.01 -25.34 39.09
N ARG A 294 -32.48 -26.27 38.26
CA ARG A 294 -32.89 -27.60 38.73
C ARG A 294 -31.77 -28.36 39.43
N ALA A 295 -30.52 -28.27 38.87
CA ALA A 295 -29.35 -28.90 39.46
C ALA A 295 -28.98 -28.25 40.79
N ILE A 296 -29.12 -26.93 40.93
CA ILE A 296 -28.95 -26.17 42.16
C ILE A 296 -29.99 -26.62 43.22
N HIS A 297 -31.26 -26.67 42.84
CA HIS A 297 -32.33 -27.13 43.73
C HIS A 297 -32.12 -28.57 44.22
N MET A 298 -31.75 -29.47 43.30
CA MET A 298 -31.46 -30.87 43.69
C MET A 298 -30.30 -30.97 44.66
N GLU A 299 -29.26 -30.12 44.53
CA GLU A 299 -28.12 -30.08 45.46
C GLU A 299 -28.55 -29.55 46.83
N GLN A 300 -29.29 -28.45 46.86
CA GLN A 300 -29.86 -27.89 48.09
C GLN A 300 -30.74 -28.89 48.82
N GLU A 301 -31.62 -29.60 48.11
CA GLU A 301 -32.44 -30.68 48.70
C GLU A 301 -31.59 -31.83 49.31
N ARG A 302 -30.48 -32.20 48.61
CA ARG A 302 -29.54 -33.21 49.12
C ARG A 302 -28.87 -32.74 50.43
N HIS A 303 -28.44 -31.50 50.50
CA HIS A 303 -27.83 -30.91 51.68
C HIS A 303 -28.84 -30.83 52.85
N MET A 304 -30.10 -30.46 52.55
CA MET A 304 -31.14 -30.44 53.55
C MET A 304 -31.44 -31.86 54.09
N LYS A 305 -31.56 -32.86 53.22
CA LYS A 305 -31.75 -34.27 53.63
C LYS A 305 -30.63 -34.86 54.45
N ALA A 306 -29.36 -34.40 54.13
CA ALA A 306 -28.18 -34.79 54.87
C ALA A 306 -27.96 -33.98 56.17
N LYS A 307 -28.91 -33.07 56.55
CA LYS A 307 -28.79 -32.15 57.71
C LYS A 307 -27.54 -31.29 57.69
N ASN A 308 -26.98 -31.02 56.48
CA ASN A 308 -25.78 -30.18 56.32
C ASN A 308 -26.21 -28.76 55.90
N PHE A 309 -26.66 -27.98 56.90
CA PHE A 309 -27.21 -26.63 56.68
C PHE A 309 -26.14 -25.56 56.40
N VAL A 310 -24.83 -25.90 56.50
CA VAL A 310 -23.73 -25.00 56.26
C VAL A 310 -23.19 -25.12 54.81
N ALA A 311 -23.54 -26.20 54.10
CA ALA A 311 -23.10 -26.43 52.74
C ALA A 311 -23.84 -25.50 51.77
N GLY A 312 -23.08 -24.58 51.16
CA GLY A 312 -23.55 -23.73 50.06
C GLY A 312 -23.71 -24.52 48.76
N VAL A 313 -24.30 -23.89 47.76
CA VAL A 313 -24.34 -24.41 46.39
C VAL A 313 -22.90 -24.47 45.84
N SER A 314 -22.61 -25.50 45.05
CA SER A 314 -21.32 -25.63 44.37
C SER A 314 -20.95 -24.34 43.60
N TYR A 315 -19.74 -23.86 43.80
CA TYR A 315 -19.22 -22.66 43.13
C TYR A 315 -19.40 -22.74 41.59
N GLU A 316 -19.16 -23.89 41.01
CA GLU A 316 -19.32 -24.12 39.56
C GLU A 316 -20.78 -23.85 39.08
N LYS A 317 -21.78 -24.25 39.85
CA LYS A 317 -23.19 -24.04 39.47
C LYS A 317 -23.60 -22.57 39.62
N GLN A 318 -23.06 -21.91 40.62
CA GLN A 318 -23.32 -20.49 40.84
C GLN A 318 -22.66 -19.63 39.80
N LYS A 319 -21.38 -19.88 39.47
CA LYS A 319 -20.68 -19.25 38.37
C LYS A 319 -21.40 -19.49 37.03
N LYS A 320 -21.89 -20.71 36.80
CA LYS A 320 -22.64 -21.05 35.62
C LYS A 320 -23.95 -20.28 35.51
N LYS A 321 -24.63 -19.98 36.61
CA LYS A 321 -25.83 -19.15 36.64
C LYS A 321 -25.47 -17.71 36.22
N GLU A 322 -24.47 -17.13 36.84
CA GLU A 322 -23.99 -15.77 36.54
C GLU A 322 -23.59 -15.63 35.08
N GLU A 323 -22.86 -16.62 34.51
CA GLU A 323 -22.49 -16.62 33.08
C GLU A 323 -23.72 -16.66 32.16
N ILE A 324 -24.76 -17.47 32.47
CA ILE A 324 -25.96 -17.52 31.64
C ILE A 324 -26.73 -16.21 31.70
N GLU A 325 -26.87 -15.63 32.90
CA GLU A 325 -27.53 -14.33 33.08
C GLU A 325 -26.78 -13.22 32.31
N GLY A 326 -25.44 -13.17 32.39
CA GLY A 326 -24.63 -12.23 31.64
C GLY A 326 -24.77 -12.39 30.12
N TYR A 327 -24.82 -13.60 29.58
CA TYR A 327 -25.07 -13.83 28.16
C TYR A 327 -26.49 -13.44 27.72
N LEU A 328 -27.49 -13.61 28.56
CA LEU A 328 -28.86 -13.15 28.26
C LEU A 328 -28.94 -11.62 28.23
N GLU A 329 -28.27 -10.97 29.19
CA GLU A 329 -28.15 -9.49 29.23
C GLU A 329 -27.43 -8.96 27.98
N GLN A 330 -26.29 -9.53 27.61
CA GLN A 330 -25.56 -9.16 26.38
C GLN A 330 -26.41 -9.31 25.11
N LEU A 331 -27.19 -10.40 25.01
CA LEU A 331 -28.11 -10.62 23.88
C LEU A 331 -29.26 -9.60 23.85
N ASP A 332 -29.78 -9.18 24.99
CA ASP A 332 -30.94 -8.30 25.06
C ASP A 332 -30.53 -6.80 24.95
N ASP A 333 -29.39 -6.40 25.51
CA ASP A 333 -28.99 -5.00 25.64
C ASP A 333 -27.97 -4.55 24.58
N ASN A 334 -27.12 -5.44 24.02
CA ASN A 334 -25.99 -5.07 23.20
C ASN A 334 -26.10 -5.43 21.70
N ASP A 335 -27.28 -5.77 21.19
CA ASP A 335 -27.50 -6.21 19.79
C ASP A 335 -26.57 -7.36 19.32
N GLU A 336 -26.18 -8.22 20.26
CA GLU A 336 -25.31 -9.36 19.96
C GLU A 336 -26.04 -10.45 19.16
N ASN A 337 -25.35 -11.03 18.20
CA ASN A 337 -25.79 -12.20 17.47
C ASN A 337 -25.07 -13.47 17.94
N GLY A 338 -25.69 -14.61 17.76
CA GLY A 338 -25.06 -15.91 18.02
C GLY A 338 -24.58 -16.55 16.71
N TYR A 339 -23.48 -17.26 16.81
CA TYR A 339 -22.90 -17.98 15.68
C TYR A 339 -22.49 -19.39 16.10
N PHE A 340 -22.63 -20.33 15.19
CA PHE A 340 -21.80 -21.52 15.23
C PHE A 340 -20.43 -21.16 14.62
N PHE A 341 -19.37 -21.41 15.35
CA PHE A 341 -18.00 -21.07 15.00
C PHE A 341 -17.10 -22.31 15.01
N SER A 342 -16.23 -22.40 14.03
CA SER A 342 -15.15 -23.39 13.98
C SER A 342 -13.86 -22.72 13.50
N MET A 343 -12.77 -23.03 14.16
CA MET A 343 -11.42 -22.62 13.75
C MET A 343 -10.67 -23.83 13.23
N LEU A 344 -10.25 -23.76 11.96
CA LEU A 344 -9.46 -24.80 11.31
C LEU A 344 -8.06 -24.25 11.01
N VAL A 345 -7.04 -25.09 11.17
CA VAL A 345 -5.67 -24.79 10.77
C VAL A 345 -5.21 -25.89 9.83
N THR A 346 -4.97 -25.52 8.57
CA THR A 346 -4.40 -26.39 7.56
C THR A 346 -2.91 -26.22 7.54
N VAL A 347 -2.16 -27.31 7.60
CA VAL A 347 -0.70 -27.35 7.61
C VAL A 347 -0.22 -28.17 6.41
N LEU A 348 0.76 -27.64 5.69
CA LEU A 348 1.38 -28.29 4.52
C LEU A 348 2.84 -28.60 4.83
N ALA A 349 3.38 -29.69 4.24
CA ALA A 349 4.77 -30.09 4.36
C ALA A 349 5.26 -30.90 3.15
N ASP A 350 6.57 -30.99 3.01
CA ASP A 350 7.21 -31.76 1.93
C ASP A 350 7.47 -33.23 2.30
N SER A 351 7.35 -33.59 3.58
CA SER A 351 7.45 -34.95 4.09
C SER A 351 6.51 -35.17 5.25
N GLU A 352 6.21 -36.44 5.55
CA GLU A 352 5.36 -36.81 6.68
C GLU A 352 6.00 -36.43 8.03
N GLU A 353 7.32 -36.58 8.15
CA GLU A 353 8.05 -36.17 9.35
C GLU A 353 7.96 -34.66 9.60
N GLU A 354 8.16 -33.87 8.55
CA GLU A 354 8.01 -32.43 8.61
C GLU A 354 6.58 -32.01 8.96
N LEU A 355 5.58 -32.68 8.37
CA LEU A 355 4.18 -32.45 8.72
C LEU A 355 3.91 -32.64 10.20
N ARG A 356 4.42 -33.72 10.78
CA ARG A 356 4.28 -33.99 12.22
C ARG A 356 4.92 -32.88 13.07
N ASN A 357 6.13 -32.44 12.71
CA ASN A 357 6.81 -31.36 13.41
C ASN A 357 6.02 -30.04 13.33
N ARG A 358 5.45 -29.71 12.17
CA ARG A 358 4.63 -28.51 11.96
C ARG A 358 3.31 -28.59 12.74
N ILE A 359 2.70 -29.76 12.81
CA ILE A 359 1.49 -30.00 13.64
C ILE A 359 1.78 -29.75 15.12
N GLU A 360 2.89 -30.29 15.64
CA GLU A 360 3.31 -30.04 17.02
C GLU A 360 3.60 -28.56 17.30
N ALA A 361 4.19 -27.84 16.34
CA ALA A 361 4.39 -26.39 16.44
C ALA A 361 3.05 -25.63 16.57
N VAL A 362 2.02 -26.01 15.78
CA VAL A 362 0.69 -25.42 15.90
C VAL A 362 0.05 -25.72 17.26
N ARG A 363 0.21 -26.94 17.76
CA ARG A 363 -0.29 -27.33 19.11
C ARG A 363 0.39 -26.53 20.21
N PHE A 364 1.72 -26.40 20.13
CA PHE A 364 2.50 -25.63 21.10
C PHE A 364 2.07 -24.14 21.14
N ILE A 365 1.85 -23.54 19.97
CA ILE A 365 1.31 -22.17 19.87
C ILE A 365 -0.10 -22.11 20.51
N GLY A 366 -0.94 -23.08 20.23
CA GLY A 366 -2.29 -23.15 20.83
C GLY A 366 -2.26 -23.20 22.35
N GLU A 367 -1.36 -23.99 22.94
CA GLU A 367 -1.13 -24.03 24.39
C GLU A 367 -0.69 -22.67 24.94
N GLY A 368 0.24 -21.99 24.21
CA GLY A 368 0.72 -20.64 24.56
C GLY A 368 -0.37 -19.56 24.50
N LEU A 369 -1.37 -19.73 23.65
CA LEU A 369 -2.53 -18.84 23.49
C LEU A 369 -3.63 -19.05 24.56
N GLY A 370 -3.28 -19.51 25.75
CA GLY A 370 -4.21 -19.72 26.87
C GLY A 370 -4.92 -21.08 26.84
N GLY A 371 -4.41 -22.05 26.07
CA GLY A 371 -4.90 -23.42 26.03
C GLY A 371 -5.90 -23.71 24.91
N ILE A 372 -5.65 -23.23 23.71
CA ILE A 372 -6.36 -23.69 22.52
C ILE A 372 -5.85 -25.10 22.17
N GLU A 373 -6.69 -26.11 22.31
CA GLU A 373 -6.34 -27.48 21.97
C GLU A 373 -6.64 -27.78 20.50
N PHE A 374 -5.60 -27.99 19.70
CA PHE A 374 -5.73 -28.37 18.29
C PHE A 374 -5.65 -29.89 18.10
N VAL A 375 -6.69 -30.44 17.46
CA VAL A 375 -6.81 -31.86 17.18
C VAL A 375 -6.98 -32.11 15.67
N THR A 376 -6.38 -33.14 15.14
CA THR A 376 -6.52 -33.56 13.74
C THR A 376 -7.86 -34.26 13.47
N TYR A 377 -8.45 -34.03 12.29
CA TYR A 377 -9.60 -34.78 11.81
C TYR A 377 -9.18 -36.18 11.36
N ASN A 378 -9.40 -37.20 12.19
CA ASN A 378 -9.14 -38.59 11.80
C ASN A 378 -10.17 -39.10 10.78
N PHE A 379 -9.71 -39.69 9.68
CA PHE A 379 -10.52 -40.29 8.59
C PHE A 379 -11.47 -39.31 7.87
N ARG A 380 -11.31 -38.00 8.08
CA ARG A 380 -12.15 -36.95 7.47
C ARG A 380 -11.30 -35.81 6.88
N GLN A 381 -10.04 -36.05 6.66
CA GLN A 381 -9.09 -35.02 6.24
C GLN A 381 -9.51 -34.33 4.91
N MET A 382 -9.99 -35.10 3.92
CA MET A 382 -10.47 -34.54 2.65
C MET A 382 -11.64 -33.57 2.86
N LYS A 383 -12.59 -33.94 3.70
CA LYS A 383 -13.74 -33.09 4.02
C LYS A 383 -13.35 -31.84 4.81
N ALA A 384 -12.40 -32.00 5.72
CA ALA A 384 -11.86 -30.89 6.49
C ALA A 384 -11.09 -29.92 5.56
N PHE A 385 -10.31 -30.45 4.63
CA PHE A 385 -9.58 -29.65 3.64
C PHE A 385 -10.55 -28.85 2.75
N HIS A 386 -11.58 -29.47 2.19
CA HIS A 386 -12.60 -28.74 1.40
C HIS A 386 -13.32 -27.67 2.22
N THR A 387 -13.58 -27.93 3.52
CA THR A 387 -14.17 -26.92 4.40
C THR A 387 -13.20 -25.77 4.67
N ALA A 388 -11.90 -26.03 4.72
CA ALA A 388 -10.88 -25.00 4.97
C ALA A 388 -10.63 -24.10 3.76
N LEU A 389 -10.84 -24.58 2.53
CA LEU A 389 -10.60 -23.81 1.29
C LEU A 389 -11.49 -22.56 1.18
N PRO A 390 -11.08 -21.52 0.39
CA PRO A 390 -11.87 -20.33 0.13
C PRO A 390 -13.06 -20.62 -0.83
N ILE A 391 -13.92 -21.51 -0.40
CA ILE A 391 -15.17 -21.88 -1.05
C ILE A 391 -16.28 -22.04 0.01
N GLY A 392 -17.52 -21.88 -0.40
CA GLY A 392 -18.69 -21.99 0.48
C GLY A 392 -19.02 -23.40 0.97
N ALA A 393 -18.24 -24.42 0.61
CA ALA A 393 -18.46 -25.78 1.04
C ALA A 393 -18.16 -25.96 2.53
N ARG A 394 -19.06 -26.65 3.25
CA ARG A 394 -18.90 -27.04 4.67
C ARG A 394 -19.24 -28.52 4.80
N GLU A 395 -18.20 -29.35 4.87
CA GLU A 395 -18.35 -30.82 4.95
C GLU A 395 -18.04 -31.40 6.34
N VAL A 396 -17.43 -30.57 7.23
CA VAL A 396 -17.21 -30.88 8.65
C VAL A 396 -18.01 -29.92 9.53
N ASP A 397 -18.41 -30.37 10.72
CA ASP A 397 -19.40 -29.71 11.57
C ASP A 397 -18.99 -29.58 13.06
N CYS A 398 -17.67 -29.59 13.34
CA CYS A 398 -17.16 -29.35 14.70
C CYS A 398 -17.27 -27.87 15.07
N MET A 399 -18.48 -27.37 15.26
CA MET A 399 -18.77 -25.97 15.55
C MET A 399 -19.28 -25.75 16.96
N ARG A 400 -18.93 -24.60 17.52
CA ARG A 400 -19.35 -24.11 18.84
C ARG A 400 -20.26 -22.93 18.71
N CYS A 401 -21.16 -22.74 19.66
CA CYS A 401 -21.97 -21.53 19.73
C CYS A 401 -21.19 -20.43 20.46
N MET A 402 -21.03 -19.28 19.83
CA MET A 402 -20.34 -18.09 20.36
C MET A 402 -21.16 -16.83 20.06
N LEU A 403 -20.99 -15.79 20.86
CA LEU A 403 -21.57 -14.47 20.61
C LEU A 403 -20.60 -13.62 19.78
N THR A 404 -21.11 -12.56 19.17
CA THR A 404 -20.33 -11.64 18.34
C THR A 404 -19.10 -11.09 19.07
N SER A 405 -19.26 -10.61 20.30
CA SER A 405 -18.18 -10.08 21.14
C SER A 405 -17.05 -11.08 21.40
N SER A 406 -17.37 -12.36 21.47
CA SER A 406 -16.36 -13.41 21.63
C SER A 406 -15.64 -13.73 20.31
N LEU A 407 -16.29 -13.52 19.17
CA LEU A 407 -15.72 -13.82 17.85
C LEU A 407 -14.68 -12.79 17.42
N VAL A 408 -14.82 -11.52 17.83
CA VAL A 408 -13.83 -10.48 17.49
C VAL A 408 -12.45 -10.72 18.10
N ALA A 409 -12.33 -11.61 19.11
CA ALA A 409 -11.02 -12.07 19.59
C ALA A 409 -10.21 -12.82 18.51
N PHE A 410 -10.85 -13.25 17.43
CA PHE A 410 -10.24 -13.89 16.26
C PHE A 410 -10.12 -12.92 15.07
N GLN A 411 -10.04 -11.62 15.33
CA GLN A 411 -9.89 -10.61 14.29
C GLN A 411 -8.71 -10.93 13.34
N PRO A 412 -8.88 -10.81 11.99
CA PRO A 412 -7.92 -11.34 11.04
C PRO A 412 -6.75 -10.41 10.72
N PHE A 413 -6.71 -9.21 11.32
CA PHE A 413 -5.74 -8.18 10.98
C PHE A 413 -4.49 -8.26 11.84
N TYR A 414 -3.34 -7.92 11.22
CA TYR A 414 -2.07 -7.88 11.93
C TYR A 414 -1.23 -6.66 11.55
N SER A 415 -0.62 -6.67 10.37
CA SER A 415 0.17 -5.56 9.83
C SER A 415 0.28 -5.67 8.32
N LYS A 416 0.16 -4.55 7.65
CA LYS A 416 0.18 -4.47 6.20
C LYS A 416 1.60 -4.47 5.67
N ASP A 417 1.88 -5.32 4.69
CA ASP A 417 3.07 -5.28 3.86
C ASP A 417 2.75 -4.70 2.50
N ILE A 418 3.64 -3.86 1.98
CA ILE A 418 3.49 -3.27 0.64
C ILE A 418 4.71 -3.64 -0.18
N ILE A 419 4.49 -4.49 -1.17
CA ILE A 419 5.51 -4.94 -2.12
C ILE A 419 4.96 -4.73 -3.53
N HIS A 420 5.36 -3.64 -4.17
CA HIS A 420 5.00 -3.36 -5.55
C HIS A 420 6.10 -3.89 -6.48
N PRO A 421 5.79 -4.81 -7.40
CA PRO A 421 6.72 -5.24 -8.43
C PRO A 421 7.29 -4.05 -9.20
N GLY A 422 8.61 -4.01 -9.38
CA GLY A 422 9.30 -2.91 -10.05
C GLY A 422 9.34 -1.58 -9.28
N GLY A 423 8.90 -1.56 -8.02
CA GLY A 423 8.98 -0.38 -7.16
C GLY A 423 10.37 -0.15 -6.58
N GLN A 424 10.55 0.95 -5.86
CA GLN A 424 11.76 1.25 -5.13
C GLN A 424 11.79 0.49 -3.80
N PHE A 425 12.92 -0.13 -3.47
CA PHE A 425 13.15 -0.80 -2.20
C PHE A 425 13.43 0.24 -1.11
N CYS A 426 12.45 0.50 -0.27
CA CYS A 426 12.53 1.48 0.81
C CYS A 426 13.20 0.95 2.08
N GLY A 427 13.27 -0.38 2.25
CA GLY A 427 13.83 -1.01 3.44
C GLY A 427 13.00 -2.20 3.94
N ILE A 428 13.02 -2.43 5.24
CA ILE A 428 12.36 -3.55 5.91
C ILE A 428 11.25 -3.01 6.81
N ASN A 429 10.06 -3.59 6.73
CA ASN A 429 8.98 -3.33 7.67
C ASN A 429 9.41 -3.80 9.08
N ARG A 430 9.39 -2.91 10.05
CA ARG A 430 9.86 -3.20 11.42
C ARG A 430 8.93 -4.15 12.19
N VAL A 431 7.67 -4.24 11.77
CA VAL A 431 6.67 -5.11 12.40
C VAL A 431 6.74 -6.52 11.82
N THR A 432 6.63 -6.66 10.50
CA THR A 432 6.58 -7.96 9.82
C THR A 432 7.95 -8.51 9.45
N GLN A 433 8.99 -7.66 9.46
CA GLN A 433 10.34 -7.95 8.98
C GLN A 433 10.41 -8.26 7.47
N ASN A 434 9.34 -8.04 6.72
CA ASN A 434 9.31 -8.18 5.27
C ASN A 434 9.85 -6.93 4.57
N ILE A 435 10.24 -7.09 3.31
CA ILE A 435 10.69 -5.96 2.50
C ILE A 435 9.55 -5.00 2.20
N VAL A 436 9.88 -3.72 2.09
CA VAL A 436 8.96 -2.66 1.66
C VAL A 436 9.42 -2.16 0.29
N MET A 437 8.57 -2.34 -0.73
CA MET A 437 8.82 -1.85 -2.08
C MET A 437 7.66 -0.98 -2.53
N LEU A 438 7.93 0.25 -2.91
CA LEU A 438 6.91 1.25 -3.21
C LEU A 438 7.10 1.82 -4.63
N ASP A 439 6.02 1.89 -5.39
CA ASP A 439 5.99 2.54 -6.70
C ASP A 439 5.07 3.76 -6.66
N ARG A 440 5.63 4.94 -6.50
CA ARG A 440 4.89 6.21 -6.35
C ARG A 440 3.95 6.53 -7.52
N LYS A 441 4.14 5.90 -8.67
CA LYS A 441 3.21 6.01 -9.81
C LYS A 441 1.84 5.38 -9.55
N ARG A 442 1.73 4.53 -8.53
CA ARG A 442 0.45 3.91 -8.10
C ARG A 442 -0.40 4.80 -7.20
N LEU A 443 0.17 5.85 -6.64
CA LEU A 443 -0.58 6.85 -5.87
C LEU A 443 -1.37 7.79 -6.81
N LYS A 444 -2.51 8.28 -6.33
CA LYS A 444 -3.27 9.31 -7.07
C LYS A 444 -2.47 10.61 -7.18
N ASN A 445 -1.67 10.90 -6.16
CA ASN A 445 -0.72 11.98 -6.12
C ASN A 445 0.66 11.45 -5.73
N GLY A 446 1.50 11.11 -6.71
CA GLY A 446 2.84 10.60 -6.49
C GLY A 446 3.82 11.59 -5.84
N ASN A 447 3.43 12.85 -5.61
CA ASN A 447 4.28 13.83 -4.94
C ASN A 447 4.58 13.44 -3.49
N GLY A 448 5.74 13.83 -2.99
CA GLY A 448 6.19 13.42 -1.67
C GLY A 448 7.01 14.43 -0.89
N VAL A 449 7.16 14.11 0.40
CA VAL A 449 7.99 14.85 1.35
C VAL A 449 8.89 13.88 2.09
N ILE A 450 10.16 14.24 2.24
CA ILE A 450 11.13 13.52 3.06
C ILE A 450 11.64 14.50 4.12
N SER A 451 11.53 14.14 5.40
CA SER A 451 11.98 14.99 6.49
C SER A 451 12.80 14.22 7.53
N GLY A 452 13.73 14.91 8.16
CA GLY A 452 14.55 14.38 9.22
C GLY A 452 15.72 15.32 9.53
N HIS A 453 16.12 15.38 10.76
CA HIS A 453 17.26 16.22 11.13
C HIS A 453 18.58 15.65 10.61
N THR A 454 19.65 16.42 10.74
CA THR A 454 20.98 16.04 10.26
C THR A 454 21.47 14.75 10.95
N GLY A 455 21.94 13.78 10.15
CA GLY A 455 22.43 12.49 10.65
C GLY A 455 21.34 11.41 10.80
N SER A 456 20.06 11.73 10.63
CA SER A 456 18.95 10.77 10.79
C SER A 456 18.87 9.70 9.68
N GLY A 457 19.58 9.87 8.55
CA GLY A 457 19.57 8.94 7.40
C GLY A 457 18.84 9.48 6.17
N LYS A 458 18.24 10.67 6.23
CA LYS A 458 17.50 11.32 5.16
C LYS A 458 18.26 11.35 3.82
N SER A 459 19.50 11.87 3.80
CA SER A 459 20.30 11.99 2.57
C SER A 459 20.71 10.62 1.99
N MET A 460 20.86 9.58 2.85
CA MET A 460 21.10 8.21 2.39
C MET A 460 19.88 7.67 1.64
N PHE A 461 18.68 7.86 2.21
CA PHE A 461 17.42 7.45 1.60
C PHE A 461 17.18 8.20 0.26
N LEU A 462 17.36 9.51 0.26
CA LEU A 462 17.23 10.32 -0.95
C LEU A 462 18.12 9.79 -2.07
N LYS A 463 19.42 9.59 -1.80
CA LYS A 463 20.39 9.13 -2.79
C LYS A 463 20.12 7.71 -3.25
N SER A 464 19.81 6.79 -2.31
CA SER A 464 19.60 5.38 -2.64
C SER A 464 18.23 5.12 -3.29
N VAL A 465 17.16 5.57 -2.66
CA VAL A 465 15.78 5.20 -3.06
C VAL A 465 15.28 6.13 -4.17
N GLU A 466 15.31 7.45 -3.95
CA GLU A 466 14.69 8.40 -4.87
C GLU A 466 15.54 8.62 -6.15
N ILE A 467 16.87 8.57 -6.06
CA ILE A 467 17.73 8.82 -7.20
C ILE A 467 18.19 7.51 -7.85
N VAL A 468 19.03 6.74 -7.15
CA VAL A 468 19.70 5.59 -7.77
C VAL A 468 18.71 4.52 -8.19
N GLN A 469 17.79 4.12 -7.31
CA GLN A 469 16.84 3.07 -7.66
C GLN A 469 15.85 3.49 -8.75
N THR A 470 15.48 4.76 -8.84
CA THR A 470 14.70 5.29 -9.96
C THR A 470 15.45 5.15 -11.29
N LEU A 471 16.73 5.50 -11.32
CA LEU A 471 17.55 5.43 -12.54
C LEU A 471 17.84 4.00 -13.00
N ILE A 472 18.06 3.06 -12.06
CA ILE A 472 18.38 1.67 -12.38
C ILE A 472 17.12 0.80 -12.61
N GLY A 473 15.99 1.15 -12.00
CA GLY A 473 14.75 0.35 -12.03
C GLY A 473 13.74 0.79 -13.09
N SER A 474 13.94 1.95 -13.70
CA SER A 474 13.01 2.49 -14.70
C SER A 474 13.74 3.27 -15.80
N GLU A 475 13.00 3.72 -16.80
CA GLU A 475 13.48 4.68 -17.80
C GLU A 475 13.16 6.14 -17.43
N ASP A 476 12.69 6.38 -16.21
CA ASP A 476 12.30 7.69 -15.73
C ASP A 476 13.52 8.61 -15.59
N ASP A 477 13.30 9.92 -15.70
CA ASP A 477 14.33 10.93 -15.50
C ASP A 477 14.31 11.46 -14.07
N VAL A 478 15.47 11.88 -13.58
CA VAL A 478 15.63 12.51 -12.26
C VAL A 478 16.26 13.88 -12.41
N PHE A 479 15.56 14.90 -11.93
CA PHE A 479 16.05 16.28 -11.85
C PHE A 479 16.09 16.69 -10.39
N ALA A 480 17.19 17.29 -9.95
CA ALA A 480 17.36 17.73 -8.58
C ALA A 480 17.83 19.18 -8.48
N ILE A 481 17.29 19.90 -7.51
CA ILE A 481 17.83 21.17 -7.02
C ILE A 481 18.62 20.87 -5.75
N ASP A 482 19.89 21.27 -5.74
CA ASP A 482 20.84 20.99 -4.66
C ASP A 482 21.49 22.29 -4.16
N PRO A 483 20.92 22.94 -3.14
CA PRO A 483 21.46 24.19 -2.61
C PRO A 483 22.81 24.07 -1.91
N GLN A 484 23.25 22.86 -1.56
CA GLN A 484 24.51 22.63 -0.84
C GLN A 484 25.59 21.96 -1.68
N ASN A 485 25.27 21.54 -2.93
CA ASN A 485 26.15 20.81 -3.85
C ASN A 485 26.60 19.42 -3.29
N GLU A 486 25.73 18.75 -2.50
CA GLU A 486 26.00 17.42 -1.92
C GLU A 486 25.83 16.27 -2.91
N LEU A 487 25.13 16.50 -4.02
CA LEU A 487 24.86 15.50 -5.06
C LEU A 487 25.93 15.44 -6.16
N HIS A 488 26.93 16.34 -6.16
CA HIS A 488 27.94 16.45 -7.21
C HIS A 488 28.65 15.11 -7.47
N SER A 489 29.25 14.51 -6.45
CA SER A 489 29.98 13.24 -6.56
C SER A 489 29.09 12.07 -7.02
N LEU A 490 27.83 12.03 -6.58
CA LEU A 490 26.85 11.03 -7.03
C LEU A 490 26.52 11.23 -8.50
N THR A 491 26.35 12.48 -8.94
CA THR A 491 26.05 12.83 -10.33
C THR A 491 27.15 12.36 -11.26
N ASP A 492 28.41 12.62 -10.91
CA ASP A 492 29.57 12.15 -11.68
C ASP A 492 29.63 10.63 -11.76
N THR A 493 29.37 9.94 -10.63
CA THR A 493 29.39 8.47 -10.57
C THR A 493 28.32 7.83 -11.45
N LEU A 494 27.15 8.48 -11.55
CA LEU A 494 26.02 7.99 -12.35
C LEU A 494 26.09 8.42 -13.82
N GLY A 495 27.12 9.18 -14.24
CA GLY A 495 27.20 9.74 -15.58
C GLY A 495 26.11 10.79 -15.86
N GLY A 496 25.60 11.42 -14.80
CA GLY A 496 24.65 12.52 -14.85
C GLY A 496 25.32 13.84 -15.20
N GLN A 497 24.56 14.92 -15.17
CA GLN A 497 25.07 16.26 -15.41
C GLN A 497 24.82 17.16 -14.20
N PHE A 498 25.89 17.70 -13.64
CA PHE A 498 25.84 18.64 -12.54
C PHE A 498 26.10 20.06 -13.06
N PHE A 499 25.15 20.95 -12.83
CA PHE A 499 25.23 22.34 -13.25
C PHE A 499 25.41 23.28 -12.07
N ASP A 500 26.60 23.73 -11.79
CA ASP A 500 26.82 24.79 -10.78
C ASP A 500 26.38 26.13 -11.38
N LEU A 501 25.24 26.63 -10.97
CA LEU A 501 24.63 27.86 -11.46
C LEU A 501 25.19 29.10 -10.74
N SER A 502 26.52 29.18 -10.58
CA SER A 502 27.19 30.35 -10.04
C SER A 502 27.58 31.34 -11.16
N ALA A 503 27.71 32.61 -10.85
CA ALA A 503 28.07 33.66 -11.81
C ALA A 503 29.44 33.44 -12.50
N GLN A 504 30.26 32.54 -11.97
CA GLN A 504 31.62 32.27 -12.53
C GLN A 504 31.76 30.85 -13.08
N SER A 505 30.68 30.09 -13.17
CA SER A 505 30.71 28.67 -13.55
C SER A 505 31.00 28.44 -15.04
N GLY A 506 30.84 29.43 -15.88
CA GLY A 506 30.91 29.27 -17.34
C GLY A 506 29.73 28.54 -17.94
N ILE A 507 28.66 28.35 -17.15
CA ILE A 507 27.41 27.76 -17.57
C ILE A 507 26.45 28.84 -18.07
N TYR A 508 25.91 28.63 -19.25
CA TYR A 508 25.00 29.56 -19.91
C TYR A 508 23.66 28.89 -20.17
N LEU A 509 22.61 29.61 -19.83
CA LEU A 509 21.21 29.20 -19.95
C LEU A 509 20.46 30.22 -20.80
N ASN A 510 20.25 29.94 -22.04
CA ASN A 510 19.45 30.81 -22.87
C ASN A 510 17.97 30.69 -22.60
N LEU A 511 17.33 31.79 -22.24
CA LEU A 511 15.89 31.81 -21.92
C LEU A 511 15.00 31.63 -23.16
N PHE A 512 15.54 31.86 -24.35
CA PHE A 512 14.80 31.88 -25.61
C PHE A 512 15.14 30.70 -26.52
N ASP A 513 15.79 29.65 -26.01
CA ASP A 513 16.11 28.47 -26.82
C ASP A 513 14.85 27.82 -27.39
N ILE A 514 14.93 27.46 -28.67
CA ILE A 514 13.88 26.72 -29.36
C ILE A 514 14.24 25.23 -29.32
N PRO A 515 13.45 24.36 -28.66
CA PRO A 515 13.69 22.93 -28.68
C PRO A 515 13.74 22.36 -30.09
N GLU A 516 14.59 21.36 -30.33
CA GLU A 516 14.76 20.78 -31.67
C GLU A 516 13.46 20.21 -32.24
N GLU A 517 12.60 19.67 -31.38
CA GLU A 517 11.28 19.13 -31.77
C GLU A 517 10.35 20.22 -32.29
N VAL A 518 10.39 21.43 -31.72
CA VAL A 518 9.63 22.58 -32.18
C VAL A 518 10.23 23.13 -33.45
N ARG A 519 11.58 23.15 -33.51
CA ARG A 519 12.36 23.68 -34.65
C ARG A 519 12.16 22.82 -35.91
N SER A 520 12.10 21.50 -35.75
CA SER A 520 11.93 20.54 -36.84
C SER A 520 10.45 20.31 -37.21
N SER A 521 9.49 20.77 -36.36
CA SER A 521 8.09 20.61 -36.65
C SER A 521 7.61 21.47 -37.81
N GLU A 522 6.86 20.87 -38.76
CA GLU A 522 6.16 21.57 -39.83
C GLU A 522 4.78 22.10 -39.40
N ASP A 523 4.30 21.67 -38.21
CA ASP A 523 3.01 22.06 -37.69
C ASP A 523 3.07 23.44 -37.02
N LEU A 524 2.43 24.42 -37.64
CA LEU A 524 2.30 25.79 -37.13
C LEU A 524 1.60 25.85 -35.74
N SER A 525 0.76 24.90 -35.41
CA SER A 525 0.08 24.88 -34.12
C SER A 525 1.07 24.62 -32.99
N VAL A 526 2.05 23.74 -33.18
CA VAL A 526 3.13 23.46 -32.24
C VAL A 526 4.00 24.72 -32.02
N TRP A 527 4.33 25.42 -33.10
CA TRP A 527 5.07 26.66 -33.01
C TRP A 527 4.31 27.76 -32.25
N ASN A 528 3.04 27.99 -32.59
CA ASN A 528 2.22 29.01 -31.94
C ASN A 528 2.02 28.74 -30.45
N LEU A 529 1.82 27.47 -30.06
CA LEU A 529 1.73 27.09 -28.66
C LEU A 529 3.04 27.36 -27.93
N PHE A 530 4.16 26.97 -28.51
CA PHE A 530 5.49 27.24 -27.95
C PHE A 530 5.72 28.73 -27.74
N VAL A 531 5.44 29.57 -28.72
CA VAL A 531 5.61 31.04 -28.64
C VAL A 531 4.73 31.64 -27.53
N ALA A 532 3.51 31.15 -27.37
CA ALA A 532 2.63 31.60 -26.31
C ALA A 532 3.13 31.21 -24.90
N GLU A 533 3.68 30.01 -24.76
CA GLU A 533 4.32 29.55 -23.51
C GLU A 533 5.56 30.37 -23.20
N GLN A 534 6.39 30.66 -24.21
CA GLN A 534 7.60 31.49 -24.08
C GLN A 534 7.28 32.95 -23.71
N ALA A 535 6.20 33.50 -24.26
CA ALA A 535 5.75 34.84 -23.88
C ALA A 535 5.31 34.90 -22.42
N SER A 536 4.60 33.87 -21.94
CA SER A 536 4.21 33.76 -20.54
C SER A 536 5.39 33.57 -19.61
N PHE A 537 6.42 32.82 -20.05
CA PHE A 537 7.63 32.63 -19.29
C PHE A 537 8.46 33.92 -19.20
N ALA A 538 8.65 34.61 -20.34
CA ALA A 538 9.37 35.87 -20.38
C ALA A 538 8.68 36.97 -19.53
N GLU A 539 7.36 36.98 -19.50
CA GLU A 539 6.56 37.85 -18.61
C GLU A 539 6.91 37.55 -17.14
N ALA A 540 6.85 36.27 -16.71
CA ALA A 540 7.19 35.87 -15.35
C ALA A 540 8.65 36.21 -14.98
N PHE A 541 9.59 36.00 -15.89
CA PHE A 541 10.99 36.33 -15.68
C PHE A 541 11.20 37.86 -15.53
N CYS A 542 10.61 38.66 -16.40
CA CYS A 542 10.70 40.12 -16.30
C CYS A 542 10.09 40.60 -14.96
N TYR A 543 8.97 40.07 -14.54
CA TYR A 543 8.35 40.44 -13.29
C TYR A 543 9.21 40.08 -12.07
N ALA A 544 9.89 38.95 -12.10
CA ALA A 544 10.78 38.52 -11.03
C ALA A 544 12.00 39.44 -10.85
N ILE A 545 12.47 40.07 -11.95
CA ILE A 545 13.64 40.98 -11.90
C ILE A 545 13.22 42.45 -11.66
N MET A 546 11.94 42.81 -11.88
CA MET A 546 11.40 44.16 -11.66
C MET A 546 11.06 44.40 -10.16
N LYS A 547 12.03 44.13 -9.28
CA LYS A 547 11.83 44.23 -7.82
C LYS A 547 11.42 45.63 -7.38
N GLY A 548 10.36 45.72 -6.57
CA GLY A 548 9.85 47.00 -6.04
C GLY A 548 8.96 47.79 -7.00
N MET A 549 8.70 47.29 -8.20
CA MET A 549 7.74 47.82 -9.16
C MET A 549 6.46 46.97 -9.17
N SER A 550 5.34 47.59 -9.52
CA SER A 550 4.06 46.88 -9.69
C SER A 550 3.80 46.67 -11.18
N PRO A 551 3.98 45.43 -11.73
CA PRO A 551 3.71 45.16 -13.14
C PRO A 551 2.24 45.50 -13.50
N THR A 552 2.08 46.09 -14.69
CA THR A 552 0.77 46.51 -15.24
C THR A 552 0.43 45.74 -16.52
N GLY A 553 -0.83 45.85 -16.99
CA GLY A 553 -1.21 45.29 -18.28
C GLY A 553 -0.42 45.83 -19.49
N ILE A 554 0.14 47.04 -19.36
CA ILE A 554 1.01 47.65 -20.40
C ILE A 554 2.33 46.90 -20.48
N HIS A 555 2.97 46.62 -19.35
CA HIS A 555 4.20 45.80 -19.30
C HIS A 555 3.99 44.44 -19.96
N LYS A 556 2.90 43.77 -19.65
CA LYS A 556 2.54 42.49 -20.27
C LYS A 556 2.43 42.59 -21.78
N SER A 557 1.69 43.60 -22.25
CA SER A 557 1.53 43.83 -23.72
C SER A 557 2.85 44.06 -24.44
N ILE A 558 3.76 44.86 -23.86
CA ILE A 558 5.09 45.14 -24.41
C ILE A 558 5.92 43.87 -24.48
N ILE A 559 6.01 43.14 -23.36
CA ILE A 559 6.78 41.89 -23.28
C ILE A 559 6.28 40.88 -24.30
N THR A 560 4.97 40.62 -24.32
CA THR A 560 4.36 39.66 -25.24
C THR A 560 4.64 40.02 -26.69
N LYS A 561 4.47 41.30 -27.06
CA LYS A 561 4.69 41.77 -28.42
C LYS A 561 6.17 41.62 -28.87
N CYS A 562 7.11 41.98 -28.00
CA CYS A 562 8.52 41.84 -28.29
C CYS A 562 8.96 40.37 -28.39
N VAL A 563 8.44 39.48 -27.51
CA VAL A 563 8.69 38.04 -27.60
C VAL A 563 8.14 37.43 -28.89
N MET A 564 6.92 37.80 -29.29
CA MET A 564 6.35 37.34 -30.54
C MET A 564 7.21 37.81 -31.75
N GLN A 565 7.69 39.02 -31.77
CA GLN A 565 8.57 39.52 -32.83
C GLN A 565 9.92 38.80 -32.92
N ILE A 566 10.50 38.43 -31.77
CA ILE A 566 11.74 37.65 -31.74
C ILE A 566 11.54 36.29 -32.38
N TYR A 567 10.47 35.59 -32.01
CA TYR A 567 10.19 34.26 -32.52
C TYR A 567 9.70 34.30 -33.98
N GLU A 568 9.04 35.37 -34.41
CA GLU A 568 8.70 35.57 -35.81
C GLU A 568 9.94 35.71 -36.68
N LYS A 569 10.95 36.50 -36.25
CA LYS A 569 12.26 36.59 -36.90
C LYS A 569 12.97 35.24 -36.89
N ALA A 570 12.96 34.52 -35.78
CA ALA A 570 13.56 33.19 -35.65
C ALA A 570 12.86 32.13 -36.50
N PHE A 571 11.55 32.24 -36.71
CA PHE A 571 10.79 31.36 -37.61
C PHE A 571 11.19 31.51 -39.08
N GLN A 572 11.46 32.73 -39.50
CA GLN A 572 11.94 33.04 -40.87
C GLN A 572 13.37 32.53 -41.10
N ASP A 573 14.21 32.49 -40.05
CA ASP A 573 15.61 32.04 -40.09
C ASP A 573 15.86 30.78 -39.27
N ARG A 574 14.98 29.79 -39.42
CA ARG A 574 14.98 28.56 -38.61
C ARG A 574 16.30 27.78 -38.53
N LYS A 575 17.23 28.02 -39.45
CA LYS A 575 18.41 27.18 -39.58
C LYS A 575 19.69 27.78 -38.97
N HIS A 576 19.71 29.05 -38.61
CA HIS A 576 20.99 29.72 -38.39
C HIS A 576 21.26 30.23 -36.97
N ARG A 577 20.29 30.77 -36.25
CA ARG A 577 20.53 31.34 -34.93
C ARG A 577 19.36 31.11 -33.93
N GLN A 578 19.72 30.74 -32.69
CA GLN A 578 18.79 30.79 -31.57
C GLN A 578 18.62 32.23 -31.09
N PRO A 579 17.40 32.69 -30.76
CA PRO A 579 17.19 33.98 -30.12
C PRO A 579 17.89 34.04 -28.77
N LEU A 580 18.41 35.19 -28.39
CA LEU A 580 19.08 35.39 -27.10
C LEU A 580 18.36 36.46 -26.26
N LEU A 581 18.61 36.47 -24.95
CA LEU A 581 18.10 37.50 -24.06
C LEU A 581 18.56 38.91 -24.50
N SER A 582 19.78 39.02 -25.07
CA SER A 582 20.30 40.25 -25.64
C SER A 582 19.48 40.76 -26.83
N ASP A 583 18.91 39.86 -27.64
CA ASP A 583 18.05 40.26 -28.76
C ASP A 583 16.73 40.86 -28.21
N PHE A 584 16.19 40.27 -27.14
CA PHE A 584 15.01 40.80 -26.45
C PHE A 584 15.27 42.18 -25.83
N TYR A 585 16.40 42.34 -25.16
CA TYR A 585 16.84 43.60 -24.58
C TYR A 585 16.95 44.70 -25.64
N HIS A 586 17.61 44.42 -26.77
CA HIS A 586 17.73 45.39 -27.88
C HIS A 586 16.37 45.72 -28.50
N LEU A 587 15.50 44.73 -28.66
CA LEU A 587 14.18 44.96 -29.22
C LEU A 587 13.30 45.86 -28.32
N LEU A 588 13.43 45.74 -27.00
CA LEU A 588 12.78 46.64 -26.06
C LEU A 588 13.26 48.09 -26.20
N GLN A 589 14.58 48.27 -26.44
CA GLN A 589 15.15 49.61 -26.70
C GLN A 589 14.70 50.20 -28.05
N GLU A 590 14.50 49.36 -29.06
CA GLU A 590 13.88 49.77 -30.33
C GLU A 590 12.41 50.13 -30.13
N TYR A 591 11.66 49.33 -29.40
CA TYR A 591 10.26 49.57 -29.10
C TYR A 591 10.06 50.90 -28.35
N GLU A 592 10.92 51.24 -27.41
CA GLU A 592 10.91 52.54 -26.69
C GLU A 592 10.96 53.71 -27.67
N LYS A 593 11.88 53.65 -28.67
CA LYS A 593 12.05 54.72 -29.67
C LYS A 593 10.83 54.86 -30.60
N GLU A 594 10.22 53.74 -30.95
CA GLU A 594 9.05 53.71 -31.85
C GLU A 594 7.75 54.09 -31.15
N ASN A 595 7.68 53.86 -29.82
CA ASN A 595 6.48 54.09 -29.04
C ASN A 595 6.69 55.05 -27.84
N PRO A 596 6.85 56.35 -28.06
CA PRO A 596 7.14 57.32 -27.01
C PRO A 596 6.08 57.42 -25.88
N ARG A 597 4.88 56.86 -26.13
CA ARG A 597 3.82 56.86 -25.11
C ARG A 597 4.06 55.82 -24.02
N ASP A 598 4.78 54.76 -24.32
CA ASP A 598 5.06 53.63 -23.44
C ASP A 598 6.53 53.68 -22.96
N GLU A 599 7.20 54.83 -23.06
CA GLU A 599 8.64 55.03 -22.75
C GLU A 599 8.94 54.58 -21.31
N GLN A 600 8.13 55.01 -20.35
CA GLN A 600 8.38 54.75 -18.95
C GLN A 600 8.29 53.26 -18.67
N GLU A 601 7.18 52.63 -19.06
CA GLU A 601 6.94 51.20 -18.84
C GLU A 601 7.95 50.32 -19.54
N THR A 602 8.37 50.68 -20.76
CA THR A 602 9.38 49.93 -21.48
C THR A 602 10.74 50.02 -20.79
N ARG A 603 11.08 51.19 -20.24
CA ARG A 603 12.31 51.42 -19.49
C ARG A 603 12.31 50.66 -18.16
N GLU A 604 11.16 50.55 -17.51
CA GLU A 604 10.97 49.75 -16.28
C GLU A 604 11.23 48.24 -16.54
N ILE A 605 11.00 47.73 -17.77
CA ILE A 605 11.31 46.34 -18.16
C ILE A 605 12.80 46.19 -18.47
N TYR A 606 13.37 46.97 -19.40
CA TYR A 606 14.70 46.68 -19.89
C TYR A 606 15.86 47.15 -18.97
N LYS A 607 15.63 48.13 -18.09
CA LYS A 607 16.66 48.59 -17.16
C LYS A 607 17.12 47.50 -16.16
N PRO A 608 16.20 46.75 -15.52
CA PRO A 608 16.58 45.57 -14.72
C PRO A 608 17.26 44.49 -15.55
N LEU A 609 16.87 44.28 -16.84
CA LEU A 609 17.47 43.31 -17.74
C LEU A 609 18.94 43.61 -18.09
N GLU A 610 19.40 44.85 -17.99
CA GLU A 610 20.76 45.24 -18.31
C GLU A 610 21.81 44.45 -17.50
N ALA A 611 21.51 44.19 -16.20
CA ALA A 611 22.37 43.40 -15.34
C ALA A 611 22.52 41.94 -15.80
N TYR A 612 21.50 41.41 -16.47
CA TYR A 612 21.45 40.05 -16.98
C TYR A 612 21.93 39.91 -18.42
N CYS A 613 22.04 41.00 -19.17
CA CYS A 613 22.52 41.02 -20.55
C CYS A 613 23.99 41.40 -20.68
N THR A 614 24.42 42.42 -19.95
CA THR A 614 25.75 43.02 -20.07
C THR A 614 26.47 43.12 -18.73
N GLY A 615 25.82 42.81 -17.63
CA GLY A 615 26.31 42.93 -16.26
C GLY A 615 26.92 41.64 -15.71
N THR A 616 26.89 41.53 -14.37
CA THR A 616 27.49 40.42 -13.64
C THR A 616 26.71 39.11 -13.73
N PHE A 617 25.50 39.13 -14.29
CA PHE A 617 24.59 37.99 -14.39
C PHE A 617 24.37 37.54 -15.85
N ASP A 618 25.44 37.60 -16.68
CA ASP A 618 25.38 37.31 -18.11
C ASP A 618 25.15 35.84 -18.48
N MET A 619 24.95 34.99 -17.49
CA MET A 619 24.67 33.57 -17.70
C MET A 619 23.42 33.31 -18.56
N PHE A 620 22.46 34.24 -18.60
CA PHE A 620 21.28 34.15 -19.45
C PHE A 620 21.38 34.78 -20.83
N ALA A 621 22.48 35.50 -21.09
CA ALA A 621 22.64 36.29 -22.31
C ALA A 621 23.33 35.57 -23.47
N ARG A 622 23.79 34.36 -23.26
CA ARG A 622 24.53 33.55 -24.24
C ARG A 622 23.80 32.29 -24.61
N SER A 623 24.15 31.67 -25.73
CA SER A 623 23.60 30.37 -26.14
C SER A 623 23.85 29.33 -25.05
N SER A 624 22.83 28.49 -24.75
CA SER A 624 22.94 27.42 -23.81
C SER A 624 24.08 26.48 -24.16
N ASN A 625 24.90 26.17 -23.17
CA ASN A 625 25.91 25.12 -23.26
C ASN A 625 25.56 23.91 -22.38
N LEU A 626 24.29 23.83 -21.97
CA LEU A 626 23.73 22.72 -21.18
C LEU A 626 23.07 21.67 -22.08
N ASP A 627 23.33 20.41 -21.76
CA ASP A 627 22.56 19.32 -22.35
C ASP A 627 21.63 18.71 -21.28
N ILE A 628 20.41 19.20 -21.24
CA ILE A 628 19.36 18.70 -20.30
C ILE A 628 18.69 17.38 -20.77
N ARG A 629 19.22 16.73 -21.82
CA ARG A 629 18.71 15.46 -22.33
C ARG A 629 19.19 14.27 -21.51
N ASN A 630 20.17 14.46 -20.63
CA ASN A 630 20.58 13.42 -19.70
C ASN A 630 19.44 13.03 -18.75
N ARG A 631 19.38 11.75 -18.39
CA ARG A 631 18.36 11.22 -17.48
C ARG A 631 18.54 11.69 -16.02
N PHE A 632 19.77 12.07 -15.65
CA PHE A 632 20.06 12.59 -14.32
C PHE A 632 20.71 13.96 -14.41
N VAL A 633 19.99 14.98 -13.96
CA VAL A 633 20.42 16.38 -14.01
C VAL A 633 20.28 17.01 -12.63
N VAL A 634 21.35 17.66 -12.17
CA VAL A 634 21.38 18.34 -10.88
C VAL A 634 21.75 19.80 -11.06
N PHE A 635 20.97 20.69 -10.50
CA PHE A 635 21.23 22.13 -10.45
C PHE A 635 21.78 22.50 -9.08
N GLY A 636 23.09 22.79 -9.02
CA GLY A 636 23.76 23.26 -7.81
C GLY A 636 23.57 24.76 -7.61
N LEU A 637 23.11 25.18 -6.46
CA LEU A 637 22.74 26.57 -6.16
C LEU A 637 23.57 27.18 -5.03
N LYS A 638 24.66 26.53 -4.58
CA LYS A 638 25.42 26.93 -3.38
C LYS A 638 25.99 28.34 -3.46
N ASN A 639 26.38 28.76 -4.63
CA ASN A 639 27.08 30.04 -4.85
C ASN A 639 26.20 31.10 -5.53
N ILE A 640 24.88 30.93 -5.52
CA ILE A 640 23.92 31.88 -6.09
C ILE A 640 23.65 33.01 -5.10
N SER A 641 23.70 34.25 -5.59
CA SER A 641 23.28 35.42 -4.80
C SER A 641 21.75 35.39 -4.54
N SER A 642 21.33 36.00 -3.44
CA SER A 642 19.90 36.09 -3.11
C SER A 642 19.06 36.80 -4.18
N GLU A 643 19.66 37.67 -4.98
CA GLU A 643 18.98 38.37 -6.07
C GLU A 643 18.72 37.48 -7.27
N MET A 644 19.60 36.52 -7.53
CA MET A 644 19.50 35.56 -8.64
C MET A 644 18.57 34.39 -8.35
N TRP A 645 18.23 34.16 -7.08
CA TRP A 645 17.50 32.97 -6.67
C TRP A 645 16.18 32.80 -7.42
N GLU A 646 15.35 33.82 -7.40
CA GLU A 646 14.02 33.75 -8.01
C GLU A 646 14.07 33.63 -9.56
N PRO A 647 14.85 34.41 -10.29
CA PRO A 647 15.04 34.23 -11.73
C PRO A 647 15.55 32.82 -12.11
N VAL A 648 16.54 32.30 -11.37
CA VAL A 648 17.12 30.97 -11.64
C VAL A 648 16.06 29.86 -11.38
N MET A 649 15.30 29.97 -10.32
CA MET A 649 14.21 29.01 -10.03
C MET A 649 13.20 29.00 -11.17
N LEU A 650 12.79 30.16 -11.69
CA LEU A 650 11.87 30.24 -12.82
C LEU A 650 12.43 29.54 -14.07
N VAL A 651 13.71 29.73 -14.36
CA VAL A 651 14.36 29.08 -15.50
C VAL A 651 14.39 27.55 -15.32
N ILE A 652 14.83 27.07 -14.16
CA ILE A 652 14.84 25.63 -13.86
C ILE A 652 13.44 25.04 -14.03
N MET A 653 12.40 25.69 -13.48
CA MET A 653 11.02 25.22 -13.58
C MET A 653 10.52 25.20 -15.03
N HIS A 654 10.93 26.18 -15.84
CA HIS A 654 10.58 26.22 -17.25
C HIS A 654 11.23 25.06 -18.03
N LEU A 655 12.53 24.84 -17.85
CA LEU A 655 13.28 23.73 -18.46
C LEU A 655 12.67 22.37 -18.06
N LEU A 656 12.35 22.22 -16.79
CA LEU A 656 11.73 21.03 -16.25
C LEU A 656 10.33 20.78 -16.86
N SER A 657 9.52 21.84 -17.01
CA SER A 657 8.22 21.76 -17.67
C SER A 657 8.34 21.25 -19.11
N GLN A 658 9.28 21.76 -19.87
CA GLN A 658 9.56 21.27 -21.23
C GLN A 658 9.97 19.81 -21.23
N ARG A 659 10.83 19.38 -20.29
CA ARG A 659 11.27 17.98 -20.18
C ARG A 659 10.13 17.03 -19.79
N ILE A 660 9.27 17.42 -18.85
CA ILE A 660 8.09 16.66 -18.47
C ILE A 660 7.16 16.47 -19.66
N ASN A 661 6.88 17.53 -20.43
CA ASN A 661 6.05 17.46 -21.62
C ASN A 661 6.66 16.53 -22.70
N TYR A 662 7.99 16.52 -22.82
CA TYR A 662 8.70 15.60 -23.71
C TYR A 662 8.53 14.14 -23.23
N ASN A 663 8.81 13.86 -21.95
CA ASN A 663 8.75 12.51 -21.36
C ASN A 663 7.35 11.92 -21.38
N GLN A 664 6.32 12.74 -21.22
CA GLN A 664 4.93 12.31 -21.31
C GLN A 664 4.60 11.60 -22.63
N LYS A 665 5.17 12.06 -23.75
CA LYS A 665 4.98 11.43 -25.06
C LYS A 665 5.49 10.00 -25.13
N TYR A 666 6.47 9.66 -24.28
CA TYR A 666 7.09 8.34 -24.19
C TYR A 666 6.63 7.55 -22.97
N GLN A 667 5.62 8.03 -22.23
CA GLN A 667 5.10 7.42 -21.00
C GLN A 667 6.19 7.26 -19.91
N ARG A 668 7.16 8.16 -19.85
CA ARG A 668 8.21 8.22 -18.83
C ARG A 668 7.84 9.24 -17.78
N ALA A 669 8.04 8.89 -16.51
CA ALA A 669 7.91 9.86 -15.44
C ALA A 669 9.17 10.75 -15.34
N THR A 670 8.99 11.92 -14.74
CA THR A 670 10.09 12.82 -14.40
C THR A 670 10.04 13.10 -12.90
N HIS A 671 11.05 12.61 -12.18
CA HIS A 671 11.20 12.86 -10.75
C HIS A 671 11.89 14.20 -10.55
N PHE A 672 11.23 15.10 -9.84
CA PHE A 672 11.77 16.41 -9.51
C PHE A 672 12.02 16.51 -8.00
N ILE A 673 13.26 16.53 -7.61
CA ILE A 673 13.73 16.53 -6.22
C ILE A 673 14.17 17.94 -5.84
N ILE A 674 13.70 18.43 -4.72
CA ILE A 674 14.08 19.73 -4.16
C ILE A 674 14.71 19.43 -2.80
N ASP A 675 16.05 19.40 -2.76
CA ASP A 675 16.77 19.25 -1.50
C ASP A 675 16.80 20.57 -0.75
N GLU A 676 16.93 20.52 0.57
CA GLU A 676 16.92 21.69 1.45
C GLU A 676 15.71 22.62 1.18
N GLY A 677 14.52 22.05 1.08
CA GLY A 677 13.29 22.75 0.69
C GLY A 677 12.99 24.00 1.53
N GLN A 678 13.40 24.04 2.82
CA GLN A 678 13.29 25.22 3.66
C GLN A 678 14.14 26.41 3.15
N VAL A 679 15.21 26.13 2.40
CA VAL A 679 16.03 27.16 1.76
C VAL A 679 15.34 27.66 0.49
N VAL A 680 14.80 26.74 -0.29
CA VAL A 680 14.14 27.03 -1.58
C VAL A 680 12.82 27.79 -1.36
N CYS A 681 12.10 27.46 -0.30
CA CYS A 681 10.80 28.08 0.06
C CYS A 681 10.91 29.33 0.93
N ARG A 682 12.06 29.99 1.00
CA ARG A 682 12.25 31.19 1.85
C ARG A 682 11.33 32.35 1.52
N THR A 683 11.05 32.54 0.24
CA THR A 683 10.15 33.60 -0.23
C THR A 683 8.79 33.04 -0.58
N GLU A 684 7.74 33.83 -0.40
CA GLU A 684 6.40 33.44 -0.74
C GLU A 684 6.27 33.13 -2.23
N SER A 685 6.89 33.93 -3.09
CA SER A 685 6.94 33.72 -4.55
C SER A 685 7.55 32.37 -4.92
N SER A 686 8.69 31.99 -4.32
CA SER A 686 9.30 30.67 -4.57
C SER A 686 8.40 29.51 -4.08
N ALA A 687 7.76 29.66 -2.93
CA ALA A 687 6.83 28.66 -2.39
C ALA A 687 5.60 28.49 -3.29
N GLU A 688 5.05 29.58 -3.82
CA GLU A 688 3.95 29.54 -4.78
C GLU A 688 4.31 28.87 -6.09
N GLN A 689 5.52 29.15 -6.62
CA GLN A 689 6.02 28.49 -7.83
C GLN A 689 6.14 26.99 -7.63
N LEU A 690 6.70 26.54 -6.50
CA LEU A 690 6.80 25.13 -6.17
C LEU A 690 5.43 24.50 -6.01
N ASN A 691 4.51 25.14 -5.30
CA ASN A 691 3.15 24.66 -5.17
C ASN A 691 2.47 24.48 -6.53
N LYS A 692 2.64 25.46 -7.44
CA LYS A 692 2.15 25.34 -8.81
C LYS A 692 2.76 24.15 -9.55
N ALA A 693 4.06 23.89 -9.38
CA ALA A 693 4.73 22.73 -9.95
C ALA A 693 4.15 21.41 -9.41
N PHE A 694 4.02 21.26 -8.09
CA PHE A 694 3.44 20.09 -7.47
C PHE A 694 2.00 19.81 -7.94
N LEU A 695 1.20 20.85 -8.13
CA LEU A 695 -0.18 20.72 -8.61
C LEU A 695 -0.27 20.41 -10.11
N THR A 696 0.65 20.96 -10.92
CA THR A 696 0.57 20.89 -12.37
C THR A 696 1.29 19.67 -12.94
N TYR A 697 2.54 19.42 -12.51
CA TYR A 697 3.41 18.41 -13.09
C TYR A 697 2.87 16.99 -12.97
N ARG A 698 2.17 16.67 -11.87
CA ARG A 698 1.55 15.34 -11.69
C ARG A 698 0.62 14.93 -12.84
N LYS A 699 -0.04 15.92 -13.49
CA LYS A 699 -0.95 15.65 -14.62
C LYS A 699 -0.21 15.18 -15.88
N PHE A 700 1.08 15.45 -15.93
CA PHE A 700 1.95 15.17 -17.08
C PHE A 700 3.04 14.13 -16.76
N GLY A 701 2.88 13.38 -15.65
CA GLY A 701 3.85 12.37 -15.22
C GLY A 701 5.04 12.91 -14.41
N GLY A 702 4.95 14.13 -13.90
CA GLY A 702 5.93 14.67 -12.95
C GLY A 702 5.65 14.21 -11.52
N ILE A 703 6.69 13.74 -10.83
CA ILE A 703 6.67 13.31 -9.42
C ILE A 703 7.62 14.22 -8.65
N CYS A 704 7.06 15.13 -7.85
CA CYS A 704 7.85 16.09 -7.10
C CYS A 704 8.14 15.58 -5.68
N THR A 705 9.37 15.75 -5.18
CA THR A 705 9.79 15.40 -3.83
C THR A 705 10.43 16.59 -3.14
N LEU A 706 9.84 17.04 -2.04
CA LEU A 706 10.38 18.08 -1.18
C LEU A 706 11.16 17.43 -0.02
N VAL A 707 12.44 17.78 0.12
CA VAL A 707 13.29 17.26 1.20
C VAL A 707 13.61 18.40 2.17
N VAL A 708 13.29 18.20 3.45
CA VAL A 708 13.44 19.23 4.49
C VAL A 708 14.17 18.69 5.73
N GLN A 709 14.99 19.53 6.35
CA GLN A 709 15.67 19.18 7.61
C GLN A 709 14.87 19.59 8.84
N ASN A 710 14.14 20.70 8.75
CA ASN A 710 13.34 21.24 9.83
C ASN A 710 11.90 21.42 9.35
N MET A 711 11.02 20.57 9.81
CA MET A 711 9.63 20.55 9.38
C MET A 711 8.87 21.78 9.90
N SER A 712 9.09 22.20 11.14
CA SER A 712 8.39 23.36 11.72
C SER A 712 8.73 24.66 10.97
N ALA A 713 10.00 24.82 10.59
CA ALA A 713 10.41 25.97 9.78
C ALA A 713 9.78 25.96 8.38
N ALA A 714 9.64 24.79 7.76
CA ALA A 714 8.99 24.64 6.47
C ALA A 714 7.47 24.91 6.55
N LEU A 715 6.82 24.38 7.57
CA LEU A 715 5.36 24.52 7.78
C LEU A 715 4.92 25.91 8.26
N ALA A 716 5.86 26.75 8.70
CA ALA A 716 5.58 28.16 9.02
C ALA A 716 5.08 28.94 7.79
N ASN A 717 5.41 28.49 6.57
CA ASN A 717 4.83 29.01 5.34
C ASN A 717 3.53 28.27 5.01
N PRO A 718 2.37 28.96 4.94
CA PRO A 718 1.07 28.33 4.67
C PRO A 718 1.01 27.58 3.33
N THR A 719 1.70 28.08 2.31
CA THR A 719 1.77 27.46 0.98
C THR A 719 2.53 26.13 1.04
N VAL A 720 3.63 26.05 1.79
CA VAL A 720 4.38 24.81 2.02
C VAL A 720 3.55 23.84 2.87
N LYS A 721 2.85 24.32 3.89
CA LYS A 721 1.94 23.50 4.69
C LYS A 721 0.87 22.85 3.83
N TYR A 722 0.25 23.61 2.93
CA TYR A 722 -0.72 23.09 1.98
C TYR A 722 -0.11 22.03 1.05
N LEU A 723 1.10 22.27 0.53
CA LEU A 723 1.84 21.34 -0.32
C LEU A 723 2.10 20.01 0.41
N VAL A 724 2.66 20.07 1.63
CA VAL A 724 2.99 18.90 2.46
C VAL A 724 1.75 18.07 2.79
N THR A 725 0.65 18.75 3.13
CA THR A 725 -0.62 18.07 3.47
C THR A 725 -1.15 17.27 2.28
N ASN A 726 -1.02 17.80 1.05
CA ASN A 726 -1.53 17.16 -0.16
C ASN A 726 -0.63 16.05 -0.73
N CYS A 727 0.58 15.89 -0.25
CA CYS A 727 1.44 14.77 -0.66
C CYS A 727 0.90 13.46 -0.10
N GLU A 728 0.77 12.42 -0.94
CA GLU A 728 0.37 11.08 -0.50
C GLU A 728 1.56 10.21 -0.06
N PHE A 729 2.77 10.55 -0.49
CA PHE A 729 3.99 9.94 0.02
C PHE A 729 4.68 10.86 1.03
N LYS A 730 4.97 10.36 2.24
CA LYS A 730 5.77 11.09 3.22
C LYS A 730 6.71 10.10 3.91
N CYS A 731 7.97 10.51 4.09
CA CYS A 731 8.98 9.71 4.80
C CYS A 731 9.61 10.57 5.89
N PHE A 732 9.38 10.19 7.13
CA PHE A 732 9.86 10.92 8.31
C PHE A 732 10.90 10.08 9.04
N PHE A 733 12.11 10.56 9.04
CA PHE A 733 13.19 10.09 9.90
C PHE A 733 13.07 10.74 11.27
N ASP A 734 14.03 10.48 12.16
CA ASP A 734 14.04 11.08 13.48
C ASP A 734 13.86 12.61 13.45
N GLN A 735 13.00 13.11 14.33
CA GLN A 735 12.52 14.50 14.36
C GLN A 735 12.69 15.13 15.74
N GLY A 736 13.04 16.40 15.77
CA GLY A 736 13.03 17.17 17.01
C GLY A 736 11.63 17.30 17.64
N GLY A 737 11.55 17.62 18.93
CA GLY A 737 10.27 17.65 19.66
C GLY A 737 9.18 18.54 19.04
N VAL A 738 9.57 19.73 18.56
CA VAL A 738 8.66 20.67 17.89
C VAL A 738 8.19 20.12 16.55
N ASP A 739 9.11 19.59 15.74
CA ASP A 739 8.81 19.03 14.43
C ASP A 739 7.87 17.84 14.52
N ARG A 740 8.03 16.98 15.54
CA ARG A 740 7.13 15.84 15.78
C ARG A 740 5.68 16.27 16.01
N GLN A 741 5.50 17.34 16.79
CA GLN A 741 4.15 17.85 17.06
C GLN A 741 3.51 18.38 15.79
N GLU A 742 4.22 19.16 14.99
CA GLU A 742 3.74 19.69 13.71
C GLU A 742 3.40 18.57 12.70
N ILE A 743 4.17 17.48 12.69
CA ILE A 743 3.88 16.29 11.87
C ILE A 743 2.60 15.61 12.37
N ALA A 744 2.44 15.43 13.68
CA ALA A 744 1.25 14.80 14.26
C ALA A 744 -0.02 15.64 14.03
N ASP A 745 0.09 16.96 13.92
CA ASP A 745 -1.02 17.83 13.58
C ASP A 745 -1.47 17.72 12.11
N ILE A 746 -0.59 17.20 11.22
CA ILE A 746 -0.90 17.00 9.79
C ILE A 746 -1.36 15.56 9.52
N ILE A 747 -0.84 14.60 10.28
CA ILE A 747 -1.06 13.17 10.08
C ILE A 747 -1.56 12.58 11.39
N GLU A 748 -2.67 11.87 11.34
CA GLU A 748 -3.17 11.12 12.49
C GLU A 748 -2.23 9.94 12.77
N LEU A 749 -1.35 10.08 13.76
CA LEU A 749 -0.41 9.06 14.21
C LEU A 749 -0.90 8.43 15.51
N SER A 750 -0.78 7.10 15.61
CA SER A 750 -0.92 6.39 16.89
C SER A 750 0.25 6.74 17.84
N SER A 751 0.13 6.42 19.12
CA SER A 751 1.21 6.63 20.09
C SER A 751 2.49 5.88 19.72
N THR A 752 2.37 4.70 19.14
CA THR A 752 3.49 3.88 18.67
C THR A 752 4.18 4.53 17.46
N GLU A 753 3.42 5.01 16.49
CA GLU A 753 3.92 5.69 15.29
C GLU A 753 4.56 7.05 15.67
N TYR A 754 3.95 7.78 16.60
CA TYR A 754 4.51 9.03 17.13
C TYR A 754 5.83 8.79 17.88
N ALA A 755 5.91 7.73 18.70
CA ALA A 755 7.14 7.36 19.38
C ALA A 755 8.26 7.01 18.40
N ALA A 756 7.95 6.36 17.28
CA ALA A 756 8.92 6.01 16.24
C ALA A 756 9.58 7.23 15.56
N LEU A 757 8.95 8.42 15.62
CA LEU A 757 9.55 9.67 15.17
C LEU A 757 10.66 10.22 16.09
N ASN A 758 10.89 9.60 17.25
CA ASN A 758 11.89 10.02 18.24
C ASN A 758 12.98 8.95 18.49
N GLU A 759 13.08 7.97 17.64
CA GLU A 759 14.10 6.96 17.77
C GLU A 759 15.39 7.48 17.14
N ASP A 760 16.41 7.76 17.98
CA ASP A 760 17.75 8.21 17.54
C ASP A 760 18.53 7.03 16.92
N ILE A 761 17.93 6.40 15.92
CA ILE A 761 18.53 5.31 15.14
C ILE A 761 18.56 5.74 13.67
N PRO A 762 19.72 6.14 13.14
CA PRO A 762 19.82 6.59 11.74
C PRO A 762 19.32 5.53 10.76
N GLY A 763 18.47 5.96 9.82
CA GLY A 763 17.90 5.11 8.77
C GLY A 763 16.58 4.41 9.16
N GLN A 764 16.10 4.57 10.39
CA GLN A 764 14.72 4.21 10.72
C GLN A 764 13.78 5.36 10.41
N CYS A 765 12.64 5.05 9.82
CA CYS A 765 11.68 6.07 9.38
C CYS A 765 10.23 5.58 9.49
N VAL A 766 9.33 6.56 9.50
CA VAL A 766 7.89 6.38 9.35
C VAL A 766 7.53 6.76 7.92
N ILE A 767 7.00 5.82 7.16
CA ILE A 767 6.56 6.04 5.77
C ILE A 767 5.04 6.10 5.75
N VAL A 768 4.51 7.20 5.22
CA VAL A 768 3.09 7.35 4.90
C VAL A 768 2.91 7.07 3.42
N TRP A 769 2.05 6.12 3.10
CA TRP A 769 1.69 5.70 1.76
C TRP A 769 0.17 5.82 1.57
N GLY A 770 -0.27 6.95 1.04
CA GLY A 770 -1.70 7.25 0.97
C GLY A 770 -2.34 7.29 2.36
N LYS A 771 -3.08 6.24 2.70
CA LYS A 771 -3.73 6.10 4.03
C LYS A 771 -2.96 5.19 4.98
N ASP A 772 -1.95 4.47 4.48
CA ASP A 772 -1.20 3.49 5.25
C ASP A 772 0.05 4.11 5.87
N ILE A 773 0.39 3.69 7.07
CA ILE A 773 1.59 4.10 7.79
C ILE A 773 2.43 2.87 8.07
N LEU A 774 3.70 2.91 7.68
CA LEU A 774 4.65 1.82 7.83
C LEU A 774 5.84 2.28 8.68
N LEU A 775 6.26 1.47 9.63
CA LEU A 775 7.55 1.65 10.30
C LEU A 775 8.61 0.91 9.49
N CYS A 776 9.59 1.63 8.96
CA CYS A 776 10.57 1.09 8.04
C CYS A 776 12.01 1.25 8.56
N ASP A 777 12.82 0.23 8.32
CA ASP A 777 14.28 0.24 8.53
C ASP A 777 14.97 0.28 7.17
N SER A 778 15.41 1.46 6.75
CA SER A 778 16.06 1.73 5.46
C SER A 778 17.60 1.71 5.52
N ARG A 779 18.18 1.16 6.61
CA ARG A 779 19.62 1.15 6.80
C ARG A 779 20.34 0.30 5.77
N ILE A 780 21.37 0.90 5.18
CA ILE A 780 22.35 0.20 4.36
C ILE A 780 23.51 -0.20 5.27
N LEU A 781 23.88 -1.47 5.27
CA LEU A 781 24.98 -1.95 6.11
C LEU A 781 26.32 -1.38 5.63
N LYS A 782 27.24 -1.09 6.56
CA LYS A 782 28.56 -0.51 6.25
C LYS A 782 29.43 -1.36 5.34
N ASN A 783 29.21 -2.67 5.31
CA ASN A 783 29.90 -3.62 4.42
C ASN A 783 29.33 -3.65 3.00
N ASN A 784 28.17 -3.05 2.75
CA ASN A 784 27.61 -2.96 1.41
C ASN A 784 28.35 -1.85 0.63
N PRO A 785 28.80 -2.08 -0.62
CA PRO A 785 29.48 -1.08 -1.44
C PRO A 785 28.68 0.22 -1.65
N LEU A 786 27.36 0.17 -1.56
CA LEU A 786 26.49 1.34 -1.65
C LEU A 786 26.67 2.33 -0.49
N TYR A 787 27.10 1.85 0.70
CA TYR A 787 27.30 2.72 1.86
C TYR A 787 28.30 3.84 1.57
N GLY A 788 29.45 3.50 0.99
CA GLY A 788 30.48 4.48 0.63
C GLY A 788 30.05 5.47 -0.45
N LEU A 789 29.15 5.07 -1.35
CA LEU A 789 28.63 5.94 -2.41
C LEU A 789 27.69 7.04 -1.87
N TYR A 790 26.93 6.73 -0.84
CA TYR A 790 25.88 7.63 -0.33
C TYR A 790 26.32 8.44 0.90
N HIS A 791 27.35 7.99 1.60
CA HIS A 791 27.83 8.62 2.85
C HIS A 791 28.60 9.91 2.56
N THR A 792 28.21 11.01 3.18
CA THR A 792 28.79 12.36 3.01
C THR A 792 29.35 12.93 4.31
N SER A 793 30.06 12.16 5.15
CA SER A 793 30.66 12.74 6.35
C SER A 793 32.01 13.37 6.08
N PHE A 794 32.28 14.50 6.74
CA PHE A 794 33.54 15.28 6.65
C PHE A 794 34.79 14.54 7.19
N HIS A 795 34.63 13.36 7.78
CA HIS A 795 35.66 12.60 8.49
C HIS A 795 36.01 11.27 7.80
N GLN A 796 36.05 11.24 6.47
CA GLN A 796 36.74 10.15 5.75
C GLN A 796 37.67 10.70 4.69
#